data_6a7faa23f1707edbb73e65d2baa8ee17
#
_entry.id   6a7faa23f1707edbb73e65d2baa8ee17
#
_cell.length_a   1.000
_cell.length_b   1.000
_cell.length_c   1.000
_cell.angle_alpha   90.00
_cell.angle_beta   90.00
_cell.angle_gamma   90.00
#
_symmetry.space_group_name_H-M   'P 1'
#
loop_
_entity.id
_entity.type
_entity.pdbx_description
1 polymer ?
#
loop_
_entity_poly.entity_id
_entity_poly.type
_entity_poly.pdbx_seq_one_letter_code
_entity_poly.pdbx_strand_id
1 'polypeptide(L)'
;MMRLCSIFTAVLFLPLTSHATTYGLADIKSNTNVAFCKNGTIHVTGSTYDCTTNIVLPKGDQIINSSQSSSSLTAHGSITLRGQNVIGSKESPINIKAKGTWLKINGNSYVLGNVSALGSIKITDSEIEGDIETNGVGGNGRSVEFYGEHNVLNGNIIAQSDVYIESGMFCGDIKSKGTKVEINQLESSLSNTPIVVGNINALSGINLNNTTVFGSLTSQGHTVDTGFGTTKIYANKQAISAMHFSINNSNTSICGSVTATLESSSNFNHYCGIDEPNCSYANQTPTTCPIPSYIPECKITPPSENDFDLSVTPSDDMALMCGDDLPQFTAMTTNNGEVVSAEVSAALSHPDLFTLEVIKGQQTLKANQFMSDDNGELVVRVVPNDIDTIALGTNYTLTFTMAEDTSKHQTVSFMFTPFMFEAYSKTKSATLNEIRVIAGKPENVHTRLLACASTGEPVVASNYNGTPKVFHPLVQPLGGSEGNFSYSAEFKDGLSEHGLVTNESGIFEVTLSDHFECEGFEECPEEGKVEVKGTFNVHSRPWTFAICDNQRALPSGTSEQGDGFIAAGELFSLTVKPIIWQTDGSVSGSVESARYCDASITRNFMLDDAPAASVVLSSEQHTPSETANQTSKLLKSSDSLAQVHNSAKNDQFVFNGLYWEEVGSLRVKANLESKYLGMTVNESYRYIGRFYPKYFQVQDQEWHYPHGQTFAYMNQPFEKVTYDVVALNANKENVKNYVHFSSNLQQHFDLGELSSYSDRFLPPKPKKVDWKLLGSASVGTFVIEKPSTNATCNNSPCWKKNTTDKQYPDGPFNKGTNSDSSQIGLVTTKAVDEVNFFDDSEVLTKQPDIRFGRLNFQDVGGNQGMVIKVPLDVEIWQNGRFTTNFDDSSTTASGEYYFSTPIWSHALANNALLSGVGTMSIGRMTDIVASQIDSAREQIQFHLDLDGSGNRIPWLKYDWDNTTSEEENPPVTVTFGIHRGNDRIIYRGEPNMLGLN
;
A
#
# COMPACT_ATOMS: atom_id res chain seq x y z
N MET A 1 0.01 65.36 -2.85
CA MET A 1 1.37 65.97 -2.62
C MET A 1 2.39 65.15 -3.39
N MET A 2 3.01 65.88 -4.34
CA MET A 2 4.33 65.71 -4.95
C MET A 2 4.77 64.28 -5.31
N ARG A 3 4.75 63.91 -6.59
CA ARG A 3 5.76 64.09 -7.66
C ARG A 3 7.15 63.64 -7.25
N LEU A 4 7.62 62.54 -7.85
CA LEU A 4 8.87 62.59 -8.62
C LEU A 4 8.84 61.51 -9.73
N CYS A 5 9.08 61.97 -10.93
CA CYS A 5 9.29 61.26 -12.17
C CYS A 5 10.67 60.67 -12.19
N SER A 6 10.85 59.45 -12.58
CA SER A 6 12.13 58.95 -13.08
C SER A 6 11.88 58.19 -14.39
N ILE A 7 12.37 58.78 -15.42
CA ILE A 7 12.45 58.26 -16.80
C ILE A 7 13.44 57.11 -16.79
N PHE A 8 12.98 55.90 -17.06
CA PHE A 8 13.82 54.80 -17.47
C PHE A 8 13.59 54.54 -18.95
N THR A 9 14.64 54.77 -19.69
CA THR A 9 14.79 54.54 -21.12
C THR A 9 14.64 53.02 -21.32
N ALA A 10 13.50 52.60 -21.90
CA ALA A 10 13.32 51.21 -22.38
C ALA A 10 14.20 51.05 -23.63
N VAL A 11 15.29 50.34 -23.45
CA VAL A 11 15.99 49.74 -24.59
C VAL A 11 15.13 48.59 -25.07
N LEU A 12 14.51 48.77 -26.21
CA LEU A 12 13.79 47.74 -26.95
C LEU A 12 14.82 46.68 -27.36
N PHE A 13 14.93 45.59 -26.60
CA PHE A 13 15.47 44.35 -27.13
C PHE A 13 14.38 43.72 -27.98
N LEU A 14 14.42 44.01 -29.30
CA LEU A 14 13.83 43.12 -30.26
C LEU A 14 14.50 41.76 -30.13
N PRO A 15 13.76 40.66 -29.99
CA PRO A 15 14.34 39.34 -30.13
C PRO A 15 14.76 39.24 -31.61
N LEU A 16 16.06 39.18 -31.81
CA LEU A 16 16.62 38.71 -33.06
C LEU A 16 16.12 37.26 -33.22
N THR A 17 15.11 37.04 -33.99
CA THR A 17 14.77 35.74 -34.55
C THR A 17 15.98 35.28 -35.33
N SER A 18 16.80 34.42 -34.76
CA SER A 18 17.86 33.75 -35.51
C SER A 18 17.16 32.87 -36.53
N HIS A 19 17.17 33.30 -37.79
CA HIS A 19 16.81 32.44 -38.89
C HIS A 19 17.78 31.27 -38.89
N ALA A 20 17.25 30.07 -39.00
CA ALA A 20 18.06 28.86 -39.16
C ALA A 20 18.96 29.00 -40.40
N THR A 21 20.24 28.77 -40.24
CA THR A 21 21.21 28.91 -41.33
C THR A 21 21.47 27.54 -41.96
N THR A 22 21.34 27.45 -43.27
CA THR A 22 21.72 26.24 -44.02
C THR A 22 23.12 26.41 -44.61
N TYR A 23 24.01 25.49 -44.30
CA TYR A 23 25.37 25.43 -44.78
C TYR A 23 25.49 24.32 -45.84
N GLY A 24 25.75 24.68 -47.10
CA GLY A 24 26.12 23.74 -48.16
C GLY A 24 27.59 23.35 -48.03
N LEU A 25 27.93 22.08 -47.85
CA LEU A 25 29.35 21.67 -47.75
C LEU A 25 30.11 21.95 -49.05
N ALA A 26 29.48 21.80 -50.20
CA ALA A 26 30.11 22.04 -51.48
C ALA A 26 30.57 23.52 -51.68
N ASP A 27 29.95 24.45 -50.95
CA ASP A 27 30.24 25.89 -51.04
C ASP A 27 31.42 26.30 -50.15
N ILE A 28 31.87 25.41 -49.28
CA ILE A 28 32.92 25.69 -48.32
C ILE A 28 34.30 25.51 -48.97
N LYS A 29 35.03 26.63 -49.06
CA LYS A 29 36.42 26.58 -49.56
C LYS A 29 37.38 26.21 -48.43
N SER A 30 38.46 25.51 -48.78
CA SER A 30 39.48 25.13 -47.81
C SER A 30 40.13 26.37 -47.19
N ASN A 31 40.48 26.27 -45.87
CA ASN A 31 41.08 27.36 -45.08
C ASN A 31 40.12 28.55 -44.80
N THR A 32 38.80 28.35 -44.87
CA THR A 32 37.83 29.40 -44.57
C THR A 32 37.32 29.27 -43.10
N ASN A 33 36.94 30.40 -42.54
CA ASN A 33 36.21 30.43 -41.27
C ASN A 33 34.73 30.26 -41.55
N VAL A 34 34.16 29.23 -41.03
CA VAL A 34 32.73 28.97 -41.11
C VAL A 34 32.13 29.05 -39.70
N ALA A 35 30.96 29.63 -39.54
CA ALA A 35 30.38 29.93 -38.24
C ALA A 35 30.24 28.71 -37.30
N PHE A 36 29.96 27.54 -37.84
CA PHE A 36 29.87 26.31 -37.06
C PHE A 36 31.26 25.73 -36.64
N CYS A 37 32.37 26.09 -37.31
CA CYS A 37 33.73 25.75 -36.90
C CYS A 37 34.25 26.84 -35.96
N LYS A 38 33.98 26.72 -34.69
CA LYS A 38 34.13 27.77 -33.68
C LYS A 38 35.60 28.12 -33.41
N ASN A 39 36.04 29.36 -33.77
CA ASN A 39 37.40 29.85 -33.61
C ASN A 39 38.48 29.06 -34.39
N GLY A 40 38.09 28.45 -35.47
CA GLY A 40 38.93 27.64 -36.33
C GLY A 40 38.61 27.83 -37.83
N THR A 41 39.34 27.12 -38.66
CA THR A 41 39.15 27.07 -40.11
C THR A 41 38.79 25.66 -40.57
N ILE A 42 38.11 25.53 -41.67
CA ILE A 42 37.87 24.24 -42.30
C ILE A 42 38.92 23.99 -43.40
N HIS A 43 39.59 22.84 -43.31
CA HIS A 43 40.40 22.26 -44.35
C HIS A 43 39.58 21.25 -45.14
N VAL A 44 39.51 21.42 -46.45
CA VAL A 44 38.77 20.53 -47.32
C VAL A 44 39.77 19.68 -48.13
N THR A 45 39.59 18.35 -48.02
CA THR A 45 40.40 17.36 -48.74
C THR A 45 39.46 16.32 -49.35
N GLY A 46 39.18 16.42 -50.62
CA GLY A 46 38.14 15.60 -51.28
C GLY A 46 36.75 15.84 -50.66
N SER A 47 36.11 14.79 -50.19
CA SER A 47 34.81 14.87 -49.52
C SER A 47 34.93 15.02 -47.96
N THR A 48 36.15 15.31 -47.46
CA THR A 48 36.38 15.50 -46.03
C THR A 48 36.55 16.97 -45.67
N TYR A 49 35.76 17.43 -44.71
CA TYR A 49 35.74 18.81 -44.18
C TYR A 49 36.26 18.77 -42.75
N ASP A 50 37.47 19.24 -42.53
CA ASP A 50 38.20 19.08 -41.27
C ASP A 50 38.26 20.44 -40.54
N CYS A 51 37.47 20.63 -39.51
CA CYS A 51 37.49 21.82 -38.67
C CYS A 51 38.66 21.71 -37.65
N THR A 52 39.51 22.70 -37.65
CA THR A 52 40.74 22.71 -36.82
C THR A 52 40.46 22.81 -35.33
N THR A 53 39.24 23.09 -34.93
CA THR A 53 38.84 23.28 -33.55
C THR A 53 37.52 22.49 -33.24
N ASN A 54 36.61 23.13 -32.51
CA ASN A 54 35.30 22.54 -32.18
C ASN A 54 34.25 22.89 -33.24
N ILE A 55 33.36 21.96 -33.50
CA ILE A 55 32.13 22.24 -34.25
C ILE A 55 31.02 22.49 -33.27
N VAL A 56 30.37 23.63 -33.36
CA VAL A 56 29.17 24.00 -32.59
C VAL A 56 28.11 24.52 -33.54
N LEU A 57 27.07 23.76 -33.76
CA LEU A 57 25.94 24.14 -34.60
C LEU A 57 24.83 24.72 -33.69
N PRO A 58 24.44 26.00 -33.91
CA PRO A 58 23.31 26.60 -33.24
C PRO A 58 22.01 25.84 -33.47
N LYS A 59 21.03 26.10 -32.63
CA LYS A 59 19.71 25.46 -32.74
C LYS A 59 19.03 25.82 -34.07
N GLY A 60 18.56 24.82 -34.81
CA GLY A 60 17.89 24.98 -36.10
C GLY A 60 18.81 25.00 -37.33
N ASP A 61 20.11 25.32 -37.16
CA ASP A 61 21.04 25.33 -38.29
C ASP A 61 21.21 23.94 -38.91
N GLN A 62 21.42 23.91 -40.23
CA GLN A 62 21.52 22.69 -41.02
C GLN A 62 22.84 22.65 -41.81
N ILE A 63 23.34 21.43 -42.01
CA ILE A 63 24.48 21.19 -42.92
C ILE A 63 24.02 20.17 -43.95
N ILE A 64 24.00 20.62 -45.20
CA ILE A 64 23.62 19.79 -46.34
C ILE A 64 24.80 19.53 -47.25
N ASN A 65 24.71 18.44 -48.02
CA ASN A 65 25.70 18.12 -49.03
C ASN A 65 25.00 18.02 -50.38
N SER A 66 25.33 18.89 -51.31
CA SER A 66 24.75 18.94 -52.66
C SER A 66 25.40 17.93 -53.63
N SER A 67 26.45 17.23 -53.19
CA SER A 67 27.07 16.17 -54.01
C SER A 67 26.36 14.81 -53.77
N GLN A 68 26.11 14.03 -54.80
CA GLN A 68 25.49 12.69 -54.68
C GLN A 68 26.41 11.63 -54.03
N SER A 69 27.39 12.02 -53.25
CA SER A 69 28.34 11.14 -52.56
C SER A 69 28.43 11.48 -51.09
N SER A 70 28.68 10.51 -50.23
CA SER A 70 28.84 10.75 -48.80
C SER A 70 30.03 11.65 -48.50
N SER A 71 29.86 12.60 -47.57
CA SER A 71 30.91 13.48 -47.09
C SER A 71 31.25 13.19 -45.61
N SER A 72 32.42 13.65 -45.18
CA SER A 72 32.85 13.55 -43.77
C SER A 72 33.13 14.93 -43.22
N LEU A 73 32.50 15.27 -42.12
CA LEU A 73 32.72 16.48 -41.35
C LEU A 73 33.45 16.13 -40.04
N THR A 74 34.69 16.57 -39.95
CA THR A 74 35.56 16.25 -38.80
C THR A 74 35.87 17.47 -37.98
N ALA A 75 35.87 17.36 -36.64
CA ALA A 75 36.39 18.38 -35.72
C ALA A 75 37.68 17.86 -35.05
N HIS A 76 38.72 18.66 -35.01
CA HIS A 76 39.89 18.35 -34.21
C HIS A 76 39.59 18.43 -32.71
N GLY A 77 38.62 19.22 -32.31
CA GLY A 77 38.02 19.28 -30.98
C GLY A 77 36.74 18.45 -30.87
N SER A 78 35.81 18.96 -30.11
CA SER A 78 34.52 18.37 -29.84
C SER A 78 33.45 18.85 -30.80
N ILE A 79 32.37 18.09 -30.97
CA ILE A 79 31.19 18.47 -31.75
C ILE A 79 30.01 18.67 -30.79
N THR A 80 29.24 19.73 -31.00
CA THR A 80 27.99 19.99 -30.27
C THR A 80 26.91 20.50 -31.20
N LEU A 81 25.85 19.72 -31.39
CA LEU A 81 24.61 20.12 -32.02
C LEU A 81 23.62 20.57 -30.91
N ARG A 82 23.06 21.79 -31.06
CA ARG A 82 22.28 22.43 -29.99
C ARG A 82 20.77 22.18 -30.06
N GLY A 83 20.33 21.39 -31.03
CA GLY A 83 18.95 20.95 -31.21
C GLY A 83 18.32 21.46 -32.50
N GLN A 84 17.34 20.69 -33.00
CA GLN A 84 16.65 20.95 -34.26
C GLN A 84 17.61 21.12 -35.48
N ASN A 85 18.76 20.46 -35.41
CA ASN A 85 19.77 20.50 -36.44
C ASN A 85 19.55 19.38 -37.45
N VAL A 86 19.81 19.62 -38.72
CA VAL A 86 19.80 18.60 -39.78
C VAL A 86 21.19 18.49 -40.37
N ILE A 87 21.78 17.30 -40.37
CA ILE A 87 23.08 16.99 -40.94
C ILE A 87 22.93 15.93 -42.01
N GLY A 88 23.21 16.29 -43.24
CA GLY A 88 23.11 15.38 -44.39
C GLY A 88 21.70 15.18 -44.93
N SER A 89 21.58 14.35 -45.97
CA SER A 89 20.33 13.86 -46.49
C SER A 89 20.45 12.37 -46.82
N LYS A 90 19.37 11.72 -47.16
CA LYS A 90 19.35 10.30 -47.47
C LYS A 90 20.18 9.97 -48.71
N GLU A 91 20.15 10.86 -49.67
CA GLU A 91 20.88 10.72 -50.96
C GLU A 91 22.35 11.13 -50.77
N SER A 92 22.65 11.98 -49.78
CA SER A 92 23.96 12.57 -49.57
C SER A 92 24.32 12.63 -48.11
N PRO A 93 24.58 11.47 -47.44
CA PRO A 93 24.85 11.42 -46.00
C PRO A 93 26.15 12.13 -45.64
N ILE A 94 26.18 12.72 -44.45
CA ILE A 94 27.37 13.38 -43.88
C ILE A 94 27.79 12.67 -42.61
N ASN A 95 28.95 12.00 -42.67
CA ASN A 95 29.54 11.40 -41.49
C ASN A 95 30.16 12.47 -40.60
N ILE A 96 29.92 12.44 -39.29
CA ILE A 96 30.48 13.40 -38.35
C ILE A 96 31.48 12.73 -37.42
N LYS A 97 32.66 13.35 -37.24
CA LYS A 97 33.76 12.79 -36.46
C LYS A 97 34.36 13.81 -35.51
N ALA A 98 34.35 13.55 -34.22
CA ALA A 98 35.07 14.35 -33.21
C ALA A 98 36.38 13.67 -32.84
N LYS A 99 37.50 14.39 -33.01
CA LYS A 99 38.84 13.97 -32.53
C LYS A 99 39.13 14.46 -31.10
N GLY A 100 38.21 15.25 -30.49
CA GLY A 100 38.29 15.73 -29.12
C GLY A 100 37.53 14.86 -28.10
N THR A 101 37.26 15.42 -26.93
CA THR A 101 36.78 14.71 -25.77
C THR A 101 35.33 14.27 -25.80
N TRP A 102 34.46 14.92 -26.57
CA TRP A 102 33.05 14.54 -26.68
C TRP A 102 32.40 14.94 -28.03
N LEU A 103 31.34 14.23 -28.37
CA LEU A 103 30.37 14.60 -29.38
C LEU A 103 28.98 14.63 -28.71
N LYS A 104 28.29 15.76 -28.82
CA LYS A 104 26.94 15.96 -28.26
C LYS A 104 25.92 16.30 -29.31
N ILE A 105 24.81 15.57 -29.34
CA ILE A 105 23.66 15.79 -30.20
C ILE A 105 22.46 16.00 -29.31
N ASN A 106 21.85 17.18 -29.37
CA ASN A 106 20.73 17.51 -28.49
C ASN A 106 19.44 17.77 -29.27
N GLY A 107 18.35 17.54 -28.64
CA GLY A 107 16.94 17.89 -28.89
C GLY A 107 16.49 17.99 -30.36
N ASN A 108 15.80 17.00 -30.85
CA ASN A 108 15.16 16.92 -32.15
C ASN A 108 16.14 17.21 -33.31
N SER A 109 17.37 16.75 -33.22
CA SER A 109 18.34 16.83 -34.29
C SER A 109 18.35 15.57 -35.15
N TYR A 110 18.59 15.72 -36.45
CA TYR A 110 18.63 14.67 -37.44
C TYR A 110 20.04 14.55 -38.03
N VAL A 111 20.64 13.39 -37.92
CA VAL A 111 21.95 13.12 -38.50
C VAL A 111 21.83 11.94 -39.47
N LEU A 112 21.98 12.22 -40.75
CA LEU A 112 22.02 11.22 -41.81
C LEU A 112 23.47 10.99 -42.20
N GLY A 113 24.08 9.95 -41.56
CA GLY A 113 25.49 9.60 -41.72
C GLY A 113 26.05 9.04 -40.40
N ASN A 114 27.21 8.42 -40.44
CA ASN A 114 27.86 7.81 -39.28
C ASN A 114 28.39 8.87 -38.31
N VAL A 115 28.28 8.55 -37.03
CA VAL A 115 28.69 9.39 -35.92
C VAL A 115 29.88 8.75 -35.19
N SER A 116 31.02 9.42 -35.15
CA SER A 116 32.19 8.86 -34.48
C SER A 116 32.92 9.85 -33.58
N ALA A 117 33.51 9.36 -32.50
CA ALA A 117 34.32 10.18 -31.59
C ALA A 117 35.54 9.43 -31.06
N LEU A 118 36.63 10.14 -30.81
CA LEU A 118 37.77 9.62 -30.04
C LEU A 118 37.46 9.58 -28.53
N GLY A 119 36.53 10.43 -28.07
CA GLY A 119 36.02 10.46 -26.70
C GLY A 119 34.61 9.85 -26.59
N SER A 120 33.75 10.45 -25.79
CA SER A 120 32.37 9.98 -25.59
C SER A 120 31.36 10.64 -26.55
N ILE A 121 30.24 9.93 -26.77
CA ILE A 121 29.11 10.46 -27.55
C ILE A 121 27.91 10.52 -26.62
N LYS A 122 27.28 11.71 -26.56
CA LYS A 122 26.03 11.94 -25.85
C LYS A 122 24.95 12.44 -26.78
N ILE A 123 23.81 11.76 -26.76
CA ILE A 123 22.65 12.03 -27.60
C ILE A 123 21.43 12.25 -26.71
N THR A 124 20.63 13.26 -27.08
CA THR A 124 19.41 13.55 -26.33
C THR A 124 18.28 13.86 -27.32
N ASP A 125 17.18 13.12 -27.28
CA ASP A 125 15.96 13.30 -28.09
C ASP A 125 16.29 13.61 -29.56
N SER A 126 17.00 12.72 -30.25
CA SER A 126 17.50 12.95 -31.60
C SER A 126 17.50 11.68 -32.46
N GLU A 127 17.46 11.86 -33.78
CA GLU A 127 17.35 10.77 -34.72
C GLU A 127 18.62 10.65 -35.57
N ILE A 128 19.13 9.42 -35.70
CA ILE A 128 20.39 9.16 -36.43
C ILE A 128 20.19 7.98 -37.38
N GLU A 129 20.50 8.21 -38.67
CA GLU A 129 20.59 7.16 -39.68
C GLU A 129 22.07 6.92 -40.06
N GLY A 130 22.69 5.95 -39.36
CA GLY A 130 24.11 5.61 -39.53
C GLY A 130 24.69 5.00 -38.26
N ASP A 131 25.89 4.42 -38.39
CA ASP A 131 26.56 3.76 -37.27
C ASP A 131 27.18 4.76 -36.26
N ILE A 132 27.19 4.39 -35.00
CA ILE A 132 27.84 5.14 -33.91
C ILE A 132 29.08 4.40 -33.44
N GLU A 133 30.25 5.04 -33.52
CA GLU A 133 31.51 4.43 -33.08
C GLU A 133 32.28 5.36 -32.12
N THR A 134 32.72 4.83 -30.98
CA THR A 134 33.66 5.53 -30.07
C THR A 134 34.94 4.75 -29.84
N ASN A 135 36.05 5.48 -29.71
CA ASN A 135 37.33 4.91 -29.34
C ASN A 135 37.82 5.38 -27.95
N GLY A 136 36.95 6.07 -27.18
CA GLY A 136 37.26 6.60 -25.87
C GLY A 136 36.07 6.60 -24.93
N VAL A 137 36.26 7.19 -23.78
CA VAL A 137 35.26 7.21 -22.69
C VAL A 137 35.07 8.62 -22.13
N GLY A 138 33.89 8.92 -21.64
CA GLY A 138 33.62 10.15 -20.89
C GLY A 138 34.14 10.11 -19.44
N GLY A 139 34.07 11.23 -18.76
CA GLY A 139 34.51 11.36 -17.35
C GLY A 139 33.77 10.47 -16.36
N ASN A 140 32.61 9.96 -16.74
CA ASN A 140 31.77 9.00 -15.98
C ASN A 140 32.00 7.54 -16.36
N GLY A 141 32.99 7.25 -17.20
CA GLY A 141 33.32 5.89 -17.67
C GLY A 141 32.46 5.40 -18.87
N ARG A 142 31.47 6.17 -19.31
CA ARG A 142 30.58 5.83 -20.44
C ARG A 142 31.13 6.32 -21.77
N SER A 143 30.99 5.51 -22.79
CA SER A 143 31.40 5.83 -24.14
C SER A 143 30.28 6.39 -25.00
N VAL A 144 29.09 5.80 -24.91
CA VAL A 144 27.87 6.24 -25.59
C VAL A 144 26.73 6.37 -24.60
N GLU A 145 26.04 7.51 -24.64
CA GLU A 145 24.94 7.81 -23.75
C GLU A 145 23.74 8.37 -24.54
N PHE A 146 22.56 7.80 -24.35
CA PHE A 146 21.29 8.30 -24.86
C PHE A 146 20.38 8.72 -23.70
N TYR A 147 19.87 9.95 -23.76
CA TYR A 147 18.95 10.53 -22.77
C TYR A 147 17.68 11.03 -23.45
N GLY A 148 16.56 11.02 -22.73
CA GLY A 148 15.26 11.46 -23.21
C GLY A 148 14.47 10.38 -23.94
N GLU A 149 13.25 10.72 -24.35
CA GLU A 149 12.25 9.73 -24.82
C GLU A 149 12.24 9.53 -26.34
N HIS A 150 12.74 10.49 -27.13
CA HIS A 150 12.56 10.56 -28.57
C HIS A 150 13.86 10.26 -29.33
N ASN A 151 14.63 9.29 -28.87
CA ASN A 151 15.82 8.86 -29.59
C ASN A 151 15.46 7.77 -30.62
N VAL A 152 15.91 7.93 -31.86
CA VAL A 152 15.81 6.89 -32.89
C VAL A 152 17.18 6.69 -33.54
N LEU A 153 17.65 5.46 -33.55
CA LEU A 153 18.89 5.08 -34.24
C LEU A 153 18.59 3.96 -35.23
N ASN A 154 18.92 4.21 -36.49
CA ASN A 154 18.98 3.19 -37.53
C ASN A 154 20.44 2.94 -37.90
N GLY A 155 21.12 2.08 -37.17
CA GLY A 155 22.54 1.76 -37.31
C GLY A 155 23.12 1.09 -36.08
N ASN A 156 24.36 0.63 -36.13
CA ASN A 156 25.01 -0.09 -35.04
C ASN A 156 25.71 0.85 -34.06
N ILE A 157 25.82 0.42 -32.81
CA ILE A 157 26.63 1.09 -31.78
C ILE A 157 27.88 0.24 -31.46
N ILE A 158 29.05 0.83 -31.66
CA ILE A 158 30.34 0.24 -31.30
C ILE A 158 31.02 1.16 -30.29
N ALA A 159 30.96 0.81 -29.04
CA ALA A 159 31.50 1.60 -27.94
C ALA A 159 32.79 0.99 -27.36
N GLN A 160 33.73 1.86 -27.00
CA GLN A 160 34.98 1.43 -26.35
C GLN A 160 34.81 0.97 -24.92
N SER A 161 33.81 1.53 -24.18
CA SER A 161 33.46 1.18 -22.82
C SER A 161 31.94 1.12 -22.70
N ASP A 162 31.37 1.60 -21.57
CA ASP A 162 29.93 1.46 -21.30
C ASP A 162 29.04 2.19 -22.32
N VAL A 163 27.95 1.54 -22.65
CA VAL A 163 26.81 2.11 -23.36
C VAL A 163 25.67 2.30 -22.35
N TYR A 164 25.14 3.51 -22.29
CA TYR A 164 23.97 3.85 -21.47
C TYR A 164 22.83 4.36 -22.33
N ILE A 165 21.66 3.75 -22.15
CA ILE A 165 20.44 4.12 -22.87
C ILE A 165 19.31 4.30 -21.87
N GLU A 166 18.70 5.47 -21.86
CA GLU A 166 17.56 5.78 -20.99
C GLU A 166 16.22 5.38 -21.66
N SER A 167 16.01 5.79 -22.92
CA SER A 167 14.83 5.43 -23.69
C SER A 167 15.10 5.61 -25.19
N GLY A 168 14.20 5.11 -26.05
CA GLY A 168 14.27 5.28 -27.49
C GLY A 168 14.18 3.97 -28.27
N MET A 169 14.31 4.10 -29.61
CA MET A 169 14.23 2.98 -30.54
C MET A 169 15.56 2.82 -31.30
N PHE A 170 16.13 1.63 -31.23
CA PHE A 170 17.46 1.32 -31.79
C PHE A 170 17.37 0.14 -32.74
N CYS A 171 17.63 0.36 -34.02
CA CYS A 171 17.63 -0.65 -35.07
C CYS A 171 19.08 -0.91 -35.52
N GLY A 172 19.71 -1.92 -34.90
CA GLY A 172 21.07 -2.36 -35.15
C GLY A 172 21.71 -2.97 -33.93
N ASP A 173 22.90 -3.54 -34.09
CA ASP A 173 23.62 -4.21 -33.00
C ASP A 173 24.28 -3.20 -32.05
N ILE A 174 24.25 -3.49 -30.77
CA ILE A 174 24.92 -2.70 -29.73
C ILE A 174 26.11 -3.51 -29.19
N LYS A 175 27.31 -2.98 -29.32
CA LYS A 175 28.55 -3.62 -28.89
C LYS A 175 29.37 -2.74 -27.96
N SER A 176 29.57 -3.16 -26.74
CA SER A 176 30.57 -2.59 -25.82
C SER A 176 31.84 -3.43 -25.85
N LYS A 177 33.00 -2.83 -26.21
CA LYS A 177 34.31 -3.49 -26.27
C LYS A 177 34.99 -3.49 -24.87
N GLY A 178 34.55 -2.66 -23.96
CA GLY A 178 35.25 -2.40 -22.69
C GLY A 178 34.61 -2.99 -21.47
N THR A 179 33.35 -2.64 -21.19
CA THR A 179 32.69 -3.06 -19.96
C THR A 179 31.20 -3.46 -20.23
N LYS A 180 30.23 -2.62 -19.93
CA LYS A 180 28.82 -3.02 -19.91
C LYS A 180 27.93 -2.27 -20.90
N VAL A 181 26.77 -2.86 -21.16
CA VAL A 181 25.63 -2.18 -21.76
C VAL A 181 24.55 -2.06 -20.69
N GLU A 182 24.08 -0.84 -20.45
CA GLU A 182 23.06 -0.52 -19.47
C GLU A 182 21.91 0.19 -20.15
N ILE A 183 20.73 -0.43 -20.17
CA ILE A 183 19.49 0.14 -20.66
C ILE A 183 18.59 0.29 -19.44
N ASN A 184 18.40 1.55 -19.03
CA ASN A 184 17.86 1.84 -17.70
C ASN A 184 16.84 2.98 -17.76
N GLN A 185 15.58 2.65 -17.89
CA GLN A 185 14.51 3.62 -17.73
C GLN A 185 14.37 3.98 -16.24
N LEU A 186 15.06 5.03 -15.80
CA LEU A 186 15.13 5.42 -14.38
C LEU A 186 13.90 6.20 -13.89
N GLU A 187 13.17 6.87 -14.76
CA GLU A 187 12.00 7.66 -14.39
C GLU A 187 10.70 6.98 -14.85
N SER A 188 9.81 6.74 -13.90
CA SER A 188 8.46 6.23 -14.17
C SER A 188 7.57 7.21 -14.93
N SER A 189 8.07 8.40 -15.23
CA SER A 189 7.42 9.44 -16.04
C SER A 189 7.67 9.29 -17.54
N LEU A 190 8.67 8.48 -17.97
CA LEU A 190 8.97 8.26 -19.38
C LEU A 190 7.96 7.29 -20.00
N SER A 191 7.24 7.76 -21.03
CA SER A 191 6.13 7.02 -21.65
C SER A 191 6.59 5.86 -22.54
N ASN A 192 7.83 5.91 -23.05
CA ASN A 192 8.33 4.98 -24.08
C ASN A 192 9.35 4.00 -23.50
N THR A 193 9.01 2.71 -23.45
CA THR A 193 9.96 1.65 -23.14
C THR A 193 11.06 1.57 -24.20
N PRO A 194 12.35 1.46 -23.82
CA PRO A 194 13.44 1.27 -24.78
C PRO A 194 13.22 0.01 -25.63
N ILE A 195 13.37 0.16 -26.95
CA ILE A 195 13.26 -0.93 -27.91
C ILE A 195 14.57 -1.08 -28.66
N VAL A 196 15.13 -2.29 -28.66
CA VAL A 196 16.31 -2.63 -29.44
C VAL A 196 15.95 -3.70 -30.48
N VAL A 197 16.12 -3.41 -31.75
CA VAL A 197 15.98 -4.36 -32.86
C VAL A 197 17.37 -4.71 -33.35
N GLY A 198 18.03 -5.64 -32.67
CA GLY A 198 19.41 -6.05 -32.91
C GLY A 198 19.99 -6.78 -31.72
N ASN A 199 21.25 -7.25 -31.84
CA ASN A 199 21.92 -7.98 -30.77
C ASN A 199 22.67 -7.05 -29.82
N ILE A 200 22.73 -7.41 -28.55
CA ILE A 200 23.51 -6.66 -27.56
C ILE A 200 24.69 -7.50 -27.11
N ASN A 201 25.89 -6.98 -27.33
CA ASN A 201 27.13 -7.64 -26.98
C ASN A 201 27.97 -6.79 -26.05
N ALA A 202 28.28 -7.30 -24.87
CA ALA A 202 29.15 -6.64 -23.90
C ALA A 202 30.32 -7.53 -23.49
N LEU A 203 31.47 -6.94 -23.21
CA LEU A 203 32.61 -7.68 -22.70
C LEU A 203 32.38 -8.14 -21.24
N SER A 204 31.73 -7.32 -20.44
CA SER A 204 31.46 -7.60 -19.02
C SER A 204 29.97 -7.88 -18.78
N GLY A 205 29.13 -6.91 -18.51
CA GLY A 205 27.73 -7.11 -18.14
C GLY A 205 26.72 -6.42 -19.07
N ILE A 206 25.49 -6.93 -19.05
CA ILE A 206 24.33 -6.31 -19.70
C ILE A 206 23.27 -6.15 -18.65
N ASN A 207 22.86 -4.91 -18.40
CA ASN A 207 21.79 -4.55 -17.46
C ASN A 207 20.60 -3.98 -18.20
N LEU A 208 19.45 -4.59 -18.08
CA LEU A 208 18.22 -4.19 -18.74
C LEU A 208 17.13 -3.90 -17.72
N ASN A 209 16.55 -2.72 -17.79
CA ASN A 209 15.38 -2.36 -17.01
C ASN A 209 14.27 -1.90 -17.94
N ASN A 210 13.11 -2.50 -17.82
CA ASN A 210 11.91 -2.15 -18.59
C ASN A 210 12.18 -2.03 -20.11
N THR A 211 12.80 -3.04 -20.72
CA THR A 211 13.34 -3.00 -22.09
C THR A 211 12.79 -4.11 -22.96
N THR A 212 12.51 -3.83 -24.24
CA THR A 212 12.19 -4.86 -25.24
C THR A 212 13.35 -5.01 -26.22
N VAL A 213 13.87 -6.24 -26.37
CA VAL A 213 14.96 -6.57 -27.30
C VAL A 213 14.48 -7.61 -28.32
N PHE A 214 14.59 -7.28 -29.58
CA PHE A 214 14.41 -8.19 -30.71
C PHE A 214 15.81 -8.63 -31.19
N GLY A 215 16.43 -9.55 -30.51
CA GLY A 215 17.80 -10.02 -30.75
C GLY A 215 18.36 -10.78 -29.54
N SER A 216 19.64 -11.15 -29.65
CA SER A 216 20.36 -11.90 -28.63
C SER A 216 21.19 -11.01 -27.70
N LEU A 217 21.40 -11.47 -26.48
CA LEU A 217 22.26 -10.86 -25.49
C LEU A 217 23.51 -11.73 -25.26
N THR A 218 24.70 -11.16 -25.44
CA THR A 218 25.96 -11.86 -25.20
C THR A 218 26.84 -11.07 -24.25
N SER A 219 27.12 -11.62 -23.08
CA SER A 219 28.08 -11.09 -22.11
C SER A 219 29.28 -12.04 -22.03
N GLN A 220 30.46 -11.61 -22.48
CA GLN A 220 31.63 -12.48 -22.60
C GLN A 220 32.29 -12.83 -21.27
N GLY A 221 32.12 -12.05 -20.24
CA GLY A 221 32.85 -12.17 -18.98
C GLY A 221 32.06 -12.23 -17.68
N HIS A 222 30.80 -11.84 -17.67
CA HIS A 222 30.00 -11.70 -16.43
C HIS A 222 28.50 -11.92 -16.64
N THR A 223 27.67 -11.07 -16.06
CA THR A 223 26.24 -11.25 -15.87
C THR A 223 25.42 -10.55 -16.97
N VAL A 224 24.32 -11.14 -17.33
CA VAL A 224 23.15 -10.45 -17.88
C VAL A 224 22.19 -10.26 -16.73
N ASP A 225 21.78 -9.03 -16.47
CA ASP A 225 20.92 -8.67 -15.34
C ASP A 225 19.65 -7.96 -15.84
N THR A 226 18.48 -8.40 -15.36
CA THR A 226 17.20 -7.71 -15.59
C THR A 226 16.70 -7.17 -14.25
N GLY A 227 16.76 -5.86 -14.07
CA GLY A 227 16.60 -5.20 -12.78
C GLY A 227 15.14 -5.02 -12.35
N PHE A 228 14.39 -4.07 -12.95
CA PHE A 228 12.98 -3.80 -12.60
C PHE A 228 12.14 -3.51 -13.85
N GLY A 229 10.82 -3.50 -13.69
CA GLY A 229 9.86 -3.28 -14.78
C GLY A 229 9.65 -4.52 -15.63
N THR A 230 9.19 -4.34 -16.87
CA THR A 230 8.91 -5.43 -17.81
C THR A 230 9.99 -5.53 -18.87
N THR A 231 10.81 -6.57 -18.84
CA THR A 231 11.84 -6.84 -19.85
C THR A 231 11.42 -7.99 -20.75
N LYS A 232 11.48 -7.80 -22.06
CA LYS A 232 11.13 -8.80 -23.08
C LYS A 232 12.32 -9.03 -24.03
N ILE A 233 12.68 -10.27 -24.24
CA ILE A 233 13.79 -10.66 -25.13
C ILE A 233 13.25 -11.65 -26.14
N TYR A 234 13.32 -11.28 -27.41
CA TYR A 234 12.82 -12.08 -28.54
C TYR A 234 13.98 -12.44 -29.47
N ALA A 235 14.46 -13.68 -29.39
CA ALA A 235 15.51 -14.19 -30.26
C ALA A 235 15.09 -15.48 -30.97
N ASN A 236 15.52 -15.64 -32.22
CA ASN A 236 15.15 -16.82 -33.01
C ASN A 236 15.87 -18.12 -32.59
N LYS A 237 17.01 -18.00 -31.94
CA LYS A 237 17.82 -19.15 -31.44
C LYS A 237 18.30 -18.91 -30.02
N GLN A 238 19.48 -18.36 -29.85
CA GLN A 238 20.06 -18.08 -28.53
C GLN A 238 19.65 -16.66 -28.08
N ALA A 239 18.90 -16.58 -27.00
CA ALA A 239 18.49 -15.31 -26.41
C ALA A 239 19.55 -14.72 -25.49
N ILE A 240 20.13 -15.54 -24.62
CA ILE A 240 21.15 -15.10 -23.66
C ILE A 240 22.35 -16.06 -23.69
N SER A 241 23.55 -15.49 -23.78
CA SER A 241 24.84 -16.16 -23.59
C SER A 241 25.67 -15.35 -22.59
N ALA A 242 25.84 -15.87 -21.36
CA ALA A 242 26.58 -15.21 -20.29
C ALA A 242 27.12 -16.24 -19.29
N MET A 243 28.01 -15.84 -18.37
CA MET A 243 28.40 -16.70 -17.23
C MET A 243 27.23 -16.80 -16.22
N HIS A 244 26.58 -15.69 -15.93
CA HIS A 244 25.48 -15.58 -14.97
C HIS A 244 24.31 -14.82 -15.59
N PHE A 245 23.11 -15.19 -15.20
CA PHE A 245 21.90 -14.47 -15.54
C PHE A 245 21.14 -14.18 -14.25
N SER A 246 20.91 -12.92 -13.96
CA SER A 246 20.24 -12.45 -12.75
C SER A 246 18.93 -11.73 -13.08
N ILE A 247 17.89 -12.01 -12.30
CA ILE A 247 16.59 -11.35 -12.40
C ILE A 247 16.27 -10.72 -11.04
N ASN A 248 16.32 -9.39 -11.01
CA ASN A 248 16.13 -8.60 -9.80
C ASN A 248 14.84 -7.77 -9.90
N ASN A 249 13.73 -8.27 -9.33
CA ASN A 249 12.43 -7.57 -9.27
C ASN A 249 11.85 -7.15 -10.64
N SER A 250 12.18 -7.87 -11.72
CA SER A 250 11.64 -7.61 -13.06
C SER A 250 10.63 -8.68 -13.47
N ASN A 251 9.65 -8.27 -14.29
CA ASN A 251 8.80 -9.21 -15.03
C ASN A 251 9.47 -9.52 -16.38
N THR A 252 10.30 -10.58 -16.39
CA THR A 252 11.13 -10.91 -17.55
C THR A 252 10.49 -12.02 -18.38
N SER A 253 10.40 -11.80 -19.70
CA SER A 253 9.96 -12.80 -20.68
C SER A 253 11.05 -13.04 -21.71
N ILE A 254 11.43 -14.28 -21.93
CA ILE A 254 12.52 -14.64 -22.83
C ILE A 254 12.05 -15.66 -23.85
N CYS A 255 12.26 -15.35 -25.12
CA CYS A 255 12.11 -16.28 -26.24
C CYS A 255 13.48 -16.65 -26.79
N GLY A 256 13.81 -17.94 -26.82
CA GLY A 256 15.11 -18.46 -27.25
C GLY A 256 15.91 -19.08 -26.10
N SER A 257 16.98 -19.81 -26.42
CA SER A 257 17.79 -20.52 -25.44
C SER A 257 18.60 -19.57 -24.54
N VAL A 258 18.83 -20.00 -23.31
CA VAL A 258 19.63 -19.29 -22.31
C VAL A 258 20.83 -20.16 -21.92
N THR A 259 22.04 -19.68 -22.18
CA THR A 259 23.29 -20.31 -21.74
C THR A 259 23.92 -19.43 -20.67
N ALA A 260 23.51 -19.64 -19.42
CA ALA A 260 24.04 -18.93 -18.25
C ALA A 260 23.64 -19.66 -16.97
N THR A 261 24.37 -19.42 -15.86
CA THR A 261 23.96 -19.84 -14.52
C THR A 261 22.96 -18.83 -13.97
N LEU A 262 21.75 -19.28 -13.60
CA LEU A 262 20.73 -18.43 -13.02
C LEU A 262 21.03 -18.13 -11.55
N GLU A 263 21.12 -16.86 -11.16
CA GLU A 263 21.46 -16.41 -9.80
C GLU A 263 20.27 -15.87 -9.00
N SER A 264 19.06 -15.82 -9.57
CA SER A 264 17.88 -15.21 -8.95
C SER A 264 16.77 -16.21 -8.67
N SER A 265 16.01 -15.95 -7.61
CA SER A 265 14.82 -16.70 -7.20
C SER A 265 13.51 -16.15 -7.78
N SER A 266 13.54 -15.15 -8.63
CA SER A 266 12.35 -14.52 -9.21
C SER A 266 11.75 -15.41 -10.31
N ASN A 267 10.42 -15.48 -10.38
CA ASN A 267 9.73 -16.17 -11.47
C ASN A 267 9.82 -15.34 -12.75
N PHE A 268 10.19 -15.97 -13.84
CA PHE A 268 10.21 -15.39 -15.17
C PHE A 268 9.60 -16.32 -16.21
N ASN A 269 9.12 -15.76 -17.33
CA ASN A 269 8.57 -16.54 -18.43
C ASN A 269 9.66 -16.85 -19.45
N HIS A 270 9.98 -18.12 -19.61
CA HIS A 270 10.93 -18.56 -20.60
C HIS A 270 10.23 -19.42 -21.67
N TYR A 271 10.26 -18.99 -22.90
CA TYR A 271 9.67 -19.65 -24.07
C TYR A 271 10.81 -20.21 -24.95
N CYS A 272 10.90 -21.51 -25.05
CA CYS A 272 11.91 -22.16 -25.92
C CYS A 272 11.48 -22.10 -27.38
N GLY A 273 12.43 -21.87 -28.29
CA GLY A 273 12.19 -21.89 -29.71
C GLY A 273 11.79 -23.30 -30.21
N ILE A 274 11.07 -23.36 -31.34
CA ILE A 274 10.50 -24.60 -31.92
C ILE A 274 11.58 -25.64 -32.25
N ASP A 275 12.83 -25.23 -32.43
CA ASP A 275 13.95 -26.08 -32.88
C ASP A 275 14.89 -26.52 -31.76
N GLU A 276 14.59 -26.28 -30.47
CA GLU A 276 15.47 -26.64 -29.33
C GLU A 276 14.77 -27.54 -28.32
N PRO A 277 14.97 -28.87 -28.38
CA PRO A 277 14.31 -29.84 -27.49
C PRO A 277 14.84 -29.90 -26.05
N ASN A 278 15.89 -29.18 -25.67
CA ASN A 278 16.56 -29.28 -24.38
C ASN A 278 16.70 -27.95 -23.63
N CYS A 279 15.61 -27.26 -23.43
CA CYS A 279 15.56 -26.07 -22.58
C CYS A 279 15.47 -26.47 -21.09
N SER A 280 16.54 -26.26 -20.33
CA SER A 280 16.72 -26.87 -19.00
C SER A 280 16.49 -25.90 -17.80
N TYR A 281 15.61 -24.92 -17.88
CA TYR A 281 15.28 -24.05 -16.72
C TYR A 281 13.90 -24.34 -16.13
N ALA A 282 13.80 -24.39 -14.82
CA ALA A 282 12.56 -24.66 -14.09
C ALA A 282 11.58 -23.49 -14.22
N ASN A 283 10.48 -23.68 -14.84
CA ASN A 283 9.25 -22.90 -15.08
C ASN A 283 8.95 -22.73 -16.57
N GLN A 284 9.07 -23.82 -17.31
CA GLN A 284 8.74 -23.85 -18.72
C GLN A 284 7.24 -24.04 -18.90
N THR A 285 6.58 -23.11 -19.54
CA THR A 285 5.30 -23.35 -20.19
C THR A 285 5.57 -23.69 -21.67
N PRO A 286 5.18 -24.86 -22.16
CA PRO A 286 5.33 -25.22 -23.57
C PRO A 286 4.28 -24.50 -24.40
N THR A 287 4.43 -23.22 -24.60
CA THR A 287 3.59 -22.37 -25.43
C THR A 287 4.49 -21.65 -26.42
N THR A 288 4.02 -21.50 -27.66
CA THR A 288 4.68 -20.72 -28.69
C THR A 288 5.06 -19.35 -28.16
N CYS A 289 6.32 -18.95 -28.36
CA CYS A 289 6.79 -17.63 -28.02
C CYS A 289 5.84 -16.54 -28.56
N PRO A 290 5.33 -15.62 -27.74
CA PRO A 290 4.46 -14.54 -28.19
C PRO A 290 5.26 -13.42 -28.89
N ILE A 291 5.96 -13.75 -29.96
CA ILE A 291 6.66 -12.75 -30.77
C ILE A 291 5.60 -11.84 -31.39
N PRO A 292 5.70 -10.51 -31.26
CA PRO A 292 4.79 -9.59 -31.92
C PRO A 292 4.77 -9.80 -33.42
N SER A 293 3.60 -9.72 -34.05
CA SER A 293 3.45 -9.88 -35.51
C SER A 293 4.12 -8.75 -36.29
N TYR A 294 4.49 -7.69 -35.66
CA TYR A 294 5.18 -6.54 -36.22
C TYR A 294 6.41 -6.19 -35.36
N ILE A 295 7.58 -6.16 -36.03
CA ILE A 295 8.82 -5.62 -35.43
C ILE A 295 8.94 -4.17 -35.91
N PRO A 296 9.09 -3.20 -34.99
CA PRO A 296 9.20 -1.78 -35.36
C PRO A 296 10.36 -1.48 -36.30
N GLU A 297 10.17 -0.51 -37.18
CA GLU A 297 11.20 -0.01 -38.13
C GLU A 297 11.57 1.43 -37.79
N CYS A 298 12.85 1.79 -37.89
CA CYS A 298 13.33 3.16 -37.71
C CYS A 298 13.30 3.94 -39.04
N LYS A 299 12.48 5.01 -39.20
CA LYS A 299 12.30 5.82 -40.42
C LYS A 299 12.38 7.33 -40.18
N ILE A 300 12.89 8.13 -41.17
CA ILE A 300 13.15 9.59 -41.09
C ILE A 300 12.83 10.31 -42.40
N THR A 301 12.14 11.50 -42.46
CA THR A 301 11.69 12.24 -43.70
C THR A 301 11.52 13.79 -43.64
N PRO A 302 11.80 14.60 -44.72
CA PRO A 302 11.57 16.09 -44.91
C PRO A 302 10.98 16.65 -46.28
N PRO A 303 10.61 17.97 -46.62
CA PRO A 303 9.57 18.64 -47.53
C PRO A 303 9.86 19.57 -48.81
N SER A 304 8.83 20.16 -49.76
CA SER A 304 8.98 21.12 -50.97
C SER A 304 7.83 21.81 -51.87
N GLU A 305 7.70 22.51 -53.11
CA GLU A 305 7.38 23.74 -53.99
C GLU A 305 6.38 23.86 -55.23
N ASN A 306 6.24 24.98 -56.21
CA ASN A 306 5.22 25.80 -57.03
C ASN A 306 5.31 26.20 -58.53
N ASP A 307 4.28 27.13 -59.27
CA ASP A 307 4.33 28.03 -60.54
C ASP A 307 3.00 28.70 -61.09
N PHE A 308 2.88 29.59 -62.22
CA PHE A 308 1.94 30.68 -62.49
C PHE A 308 1.23 30.80 -63.83
N ASP A 309 0.05 31.67 -63.95
CA ASP A 309 -0.58 32.33 -65.14
C ASP A 309 -1.75 33.26 -64.65
N LEU A 310 -2.51 34.02 -65.56
CA LEU A 310 -3.71 34.72 -65.07
C LEU A 310 -4.79 33.71 -64.73
N SER A 311 -4.65 33.20 -63.63
CA SER A 311 -5.60 32.30 -62.97
C SER A 311 -5.72 32.79 -61.55
N VAL A 312 -6.92 32.98 -61.12
CA VAL A 312 -7.11 33.18 -59.69
C VAL A 312 -6.86 31.83 -59.02
N THR A 313 -5.87 31.81 -58.19
CA THR A 313 -5.53 30.62 -57.38
C THR A 313 -5.67 30.94 -55.91
N PRO A 314 -6.27 30.01 -55.21
CA PRO A 314 -6.96 28.81 -55.65
C PRO A 314 -8.31 29.12 -56.33
N SER A 315 -8.90 28.20 -57.11
CA SER A 315 -10.22 28.31 -57.73
C SER A 315 -11.36 28.35 -56.70
N ASP A 316 -11.08 27.81 -55.59
CA ASP A 316 -11.93 27.81 -54.39
C ASP A 316 -11.06 27.69 -53.15
N ASP A 317 -11.56 28.18 -52.02
CA ASP A 317 -10.85 28.16 -50.76
C ASP A 317 -11.83 27.87 -49.58
N MET A 318 -11.52 26.84 -48.85
CA MET A 318 -12.31 26.39 -47.72
C MET A 318 -11.61 26.78 -46.43
N ALA A 319 -11.90 27.96 -45.92
CA ALA A 319 -11.27 28.46 -44.74
C ALA A 319 -11.80 27.82 -43.48
N LEU A 320 -10.90 27.45 -42.63
CA LEU A 320 -11.20 27.26 -41.20
C LEU A 320 -11.43 28.65 -40.63
N MET A 321 -12.56 28.87 -39.94
CA MET A 321 -12.86 30.18 -39.37
C MET A 321 -11.92 30.54 -38.22
N CYS A 322 -10.57 30.48 -38.44
CA CYS A 322 -9.61 30.70 -37.36
C CYS A 322 -8.28 31.26 -37.78
N GLY A 323 -7.85 32.31 -37.14
CA GLY A 323 -6.52 32.90 -37.30
C GLY A 323 -6.26 33.54 -38.66
N ASP A 324 -5.07 33.32 -39.19
CA ASP A 324 -4.66 33.84 -40.51
C ASP A 324 -5.24 33.03 -41.70
N ASP A 325 -6.03 32.02 -41.42
CA ASP A 325 -6.64 31.11 -42.37
C ASP A 325 -8.00 31.65 -42.82
N LEU A 326 -8.03 32.85 -43.38
CA LEU A 326 -9.20 33.42 -44.04
C LEU A 326 -9.07 33.17 -45.54
N PRO A 327 -10.20 32.96 -46.26
CA PRO A 327 -10.13 32.74 -47.70
C PRO A 327 -9.29 33.80 -48.41
N GLN A 328 -8.23 33.34 -49.07
CA GLN A 328 -7.27 34.20 -49.71
C GLN A 328 -7.04 33.78 -51.15
N PHE A 329 -7.22 34.76 -52.08
CA PHE A 329 -7.12 34.54 -53.50
C PHE A 329 -6.05 35.41 -54.08
N THR A 330 -5.22 34.82 -54.95
CA THR A 330 -4.19 35.49 -55.73
C THR A 330 -4.61 35.57 -57.17
N ALA A 331 -4.90 36.76 -57.63
CA ALA A 331 -5.13 37.04 -59.03
C ALA A 331 -3.81 37.48 -59.66
N MET A 332 -3.38 36.76 -60.67
CA MET A 332 -2.18 37.10 -61.49
C MET A 332 -2.62 37.78 -62.74
N THR A 333 -2.01 38.91 -63.03
CA THR A 333 -2.24 39.64 -64.29
C THR A 333 -1.02 39.56 -65.20
N THR A 334 -1.17 38.93 -66.34
CA THR A 334 -0.13 38.84 -67.37
C THR A 334 -0.61 39.45 -68.66
N ASN A 335 0.34 39.87 -69.44
CA ASN A 335 0.11 40.32 -70.85
C ASN A 335 1.01 39.51 -71.76
N ASN A 336 0.44 38.64 -72.59
CA ASN A 336 1.18 37.72 -73.45
C ASN A 336 2.18 36.81 -72.71
N GLY A 337 1.83 36.41 -71.57
CA GLY A 337 2.68 35.54 -70.80
C GLY A 337 3.76 36.22 -69.97
N GLU A 338 3.87 37.52 -70.06
CA GLU A 338 4.72 38.34 -69.18
C GLU A 338 3.86 39.03 -68.15
N VAL A 339 4.32 39.02 -66.91
CA VAL A 339 3.63 39.63 -65.79
C VAL A 339 3.55 41.12 -65.89
N VAL A 340 2.37 41.72 -65.69
CA VAL A 340 2.11 43.16 -65.77
C VAL A 340 1.20 43.62 -64.67
N SER A 341 1.51 44.80 -64.09
CA SER A 341 0.59 45.43 -63.09
C SER A 341 -0.66 45.96 -63.85
N ALA A 342 -1.87 45.54 -63.39
CA ALA A 342 -3.16 45.88 -64.01
C ALA A 342 -4.27 46.05 -62.98
N GLU A 343 -5.30 46.84 -63.36
CA GLU A 343 -6.47 47.06 -62.44
C GLU A 343 -7.44 45.88 -62.53
N VAL A 344 -7.84 45.35 -61.38
CA VAL A 344 -8.74 44.21 -61.22
C VAL A 344 -9.90 44.64 -60.27
N SER A 345 -11.13 44.34 -60.64
CA SER A 345 -12.28 44.47 -59.75
C SER A 345 -12.55 43.15 -59.10
N ALA A 346 -12.88 43.17 -57.82
CA ALA A 346 -13.28 41.97 -57.07
C ALA A 346 -14.65 42.20 -56.42
N ALA A 347 -15.65 41.36 -56.81
CA ALA A 347 -17.04 41.49 -56.38
C ALA A 347 -17.47 40.26 -55.58
N LEU A 348 -17.85 40.49 -54.35
CA LEU A 348 -18.43 39.49 -53.43
C LEU A 348 -19.92 39.23 -53.73
N SER A 349 -20.36 37.95 -53.67
CA SER A 349 -21.77 37.59 -53.77
C SER A 349 -22.62 38.15 -52.60
N HIS A 350 -22.01 38.36 -51.43
CA HIS A 350 -22.63 38.89 -50.23
C HIS A 350 -21.78 39.99 -49.60
N PRO A 351 -21.77 41.21 -50.17
CA PRO A 351 -20.93 42.32 -49.68
C PRO A 351 -21.36 42.87 -48.32
N ASP A 352 -22.56 42.52 -47.86
CA ASP A 352 -23.06 42.77 -46.49
C ASP A 352 -22.44 41.91 -45.44
N LEU A 353 -22.05 40.65 -45.77
CA LEU A 353 -21.45 39.68 -44.85
C LEU A 353 -19.92 39.78 -44.83
N PHE A 354 -19.28 40.23 -45.91
CA PHE A 354 -17.84 40.18 -46.04
C PHE A 354 -17.24 41.49 -46.54
N THR A 355 -15.99 41.75 -46.14
CA THR A 355 -15.11 42.75 -46.73
C THR A 355 -13.89 42.12 -47.33
N LEU A 356 -13.24 42.80 -48.29
CA LEU A 356 -11.96 42.38 -48.88
C LEU A 356 -10.84 43.21 -48.26
N GLU A 357 -9.81 42.48 -47.77
CA GLU A 357 -8.55 43.05 -47.32
C GLU A 357 -7.48 42.76 -48.36
N VAL A 358 -6.75 43.81 -48.73
CA VAL A 358 -5.64 43.70 -49.73
C VAL A 358 -4.38 43.33 -48.98
N ILE A 359 -3.83 42.18 -49.28
CA ILE A 359 -2.56 41.68 -48.71
C ILE A 359 -1.38 42.07 -49.65
N LYS A 360 -1.61 42.02 -50.98
CA LYS A 360 -0.62 42.40 -51.97
C LYS A 360 -1.32 43.09 -53.11
N GLY A 361 -0.69 44.12 -53.66
CA GLY A 361 -1.31 45.08 -54.59
C GLY A 361 -1.79 46.36 -53.87
N GLN A 362 -2.64 47.17 -54.52
CA GLN A 362 -3.15 48.39 -53.94
C GLN A 362 -4.63 48.57 -54.25
N GLN A 363 -5.39 49.02 -53.26
CA GLN A 363 -6.77 49.45 -53.48
C GLN A 363 -6.80 50.78 -54.23
N THR A 364 -7.62 50.88 -55.30
CA THR A 364 -7.78 52.16 -56.07
C THR A 364 -8.78 53.05 -55.35
N LEU A 365 -8.99 54.23 -55.82
CA LEU A 365 -9.97 55.23 -55.27
C LEU A 365 -11.42 54.77 -55.47
N LYS A 366 -11.66 53.73 -56.27
CA LYS A 366 -12.99 53.17 -56.47
C LYS A 366 -13.20 51.98 -55.60
N ALA A 367 -14.36 51.87 -55.05
CA ALA A 367 -14.72 50.68 -54.23
C ALA A 367 -14.62 49.41 -55.06
N ASN A 368 -14.01 48.36 -54.49
CA ASN A 368 -13.84 46.99 -55.04
C ASN A 368 -12.97 46.94 -56.33
N GLN A 369 -12.13 47.97 -56.56
CA GLN A 369 -11.11 47.99 -57.63
C GLN A 369 -9.73 48.06 -57.01
N PHE A 370 -8.86 47.18 -57.50
CA PHE A 370 -7.50 47.00 -57.01
C PHE A 370 -6.48 47.00 -58.15
N MET A 371 -5.28 47.38 -57.83
CA MET A 371 -4.14 47.32 -58.77
C MET A 371 -3.24 46.15 -58.32
N SER A 372 -2.89 45.22 -59.21
CA SER A 372 -1.86 44.23 -58.96
C SER A 372 -0.48 44.89 -58.84
N ASP A 373 0.46 44.25 -58.19
CA ASP A 373 1.81 44.77 -57.99
C ASP A 373 2.66 44.74 -59.32
N ASP A 374 3.90 45.15 -59.24
CA ASP A 374 4.82 45.13 -60.35
C ASP A 374 5.14 43.72 -60.90
N ASN A 375 4.82 42.69 -60.13
CA ASN A 375 4.89 41.25 -60.48
C ASN A 375 3.56 40.72 -61.01
N GLY A 376 2.56 41.56 -61.23
CA GLY A 376 1.23 41.17 -61.66
C GLY A 376 0.36 40.45 -60.59
N GLU A 377 0.76 40.48 -59.36
CA GLU A 377 0.03 39.79 -58.26
C GLU A 377 -0.92 40.72 -57.52
N LEU A 378 -2.16 40.33 -57.39
CA LEU A 378 -3.13 40.90 -56.48
C LEU A 378 -3.58 39.81 -55.52
N VAL A 379 -3.27 39.95 -54.25
CA VAL A 379 -3.71 39.03 -53.19
C VAL A 379 -4.76 39.72 -52.34
N VAL A 380 -5.96 39.13 -52.29
CA VAL A 380 -7.07 39.60 -51.47
C VAL A 380 -7.50 38.49 -50.50
N ARG A 381 -7.85 38.95 -49.35
CA ARG A 381 -8.38 38.07 -48.27
C ARG A 381 -9.83 38.44 -47.99
N VAL A 382 -10.70 37.45 -47.84
CA VAL A 382 -12.09 37.65 -47.50
C VAL A 382 -12.24 37.67 -46.00
N VAL A 383 -12.69 38.77 -45.42
CA VAL A 383 -12.82 38.96 -44.01
C VAL A 383 -14.31 39.03 -43.62
N PRO A 384 -14.80 38.21 -42.73
CA PRO A 384 -16.17 38.30 -42.21
C PRO A 384 -16.43 39.64 -41.49
N ASN A 385 -17.55 40.28 -41.77
CA ASN A 385 -17.99 41.49 -41.06
C ASN A 385 -18.52 41.16 -39.65
N ASP A 386 -19.28 40.08 -39.55
CA ASP A 386 -19.81 39.54 -38.29
C ASP A 386 -19.95 38.03 -38.45
N ILE A 387 -19.19 37.29 -37.67
CA ILE A 387 -19.08 35.83 -37.76
C ILE A 387 -20.40 35.11 -37.40
N ASP A 388 -21.21 35.74 -36.53
CA ASP A 388 -22.49 35.15 -36.10
C ASP A 388 -23.55 35.17 -37.22
N THR A 389 -23.31 35.91 -38.29
CA THR A 389 -24.21 36.00 -39.45
C THR A 389 -23.86 35.08 -40.60
N ILE A 390 -22.69 34.41 -40.53
CA ILE A 390 -22.18 33.54 -41.59
C ILE A 390 -22.76 32.17 -41.46
N ALA A 391 -23.40 31.67 -42.51
CA ALA A 391 -23.85 30.29 -42.57
C ALA A 391 -22.67 29.36 -42.86
N LEU A 392 -22.41 28.43 -41.91
CA LEU A 392 -21.33 27.42 -42.02
C LEU A 392 -21.68 26.41 -43.13
N GLY A 393 -20.67 25.96 -43.90
CA GLY A 393 -20.86 25.03 -44.98
C GLY A 393 -21.67 25.60 -46.18
N THR A 394 -21.79 26.91 -46.28
CA THR A 394 -22.47 27.60 -47.39
C THR A 394 -21.42 28.12 -48.36
N ASN A 395 -21.66 27.84 -49.65
CA ASN A 395 -20.80 28.30 -50.72
C ASN A 395 -21.08 29.78 -51.03
N TYR A 396 -20.06 30.62 -50.89
CA TYR A 396 -20.02 32.00 -51.25
C TYR A 396 -19.07 32.18 -52.47
N THR A 397 -19.24 33.24 -53.27
CA THR A 397 -18.40 33.46 -54.43
C THR A 397 -17.80 34.87 -54.44
N LEU A 398 -16.58 34.94 -54.99
CA LEU A 398 -15.85 36.16 -55.29
C LEU A 398 -15.46 36.16 -56.76
N THR A 399 -15.90 37.18 -57.50
CA THR A 399 -15.63 37.31 -58.95
C THR A 399 -14.55 38.38 -59.18
N PHE A 400 -13.44 37.97 -59.74
CA PHE A 400 -12.41 38.89 -60.25
C PHE A 400 -12.67 39.20 -61.69
N THR A 401 -12.51 40.47 -62.05
CA THR A 401 -12.69 40.94 -63.43
C THR A 401 -11.59 41.96 -63.77
N MET A 402 -10.85 41.76 -64.83
CA MET A 402 -9.92 42.80 -65.33
C MET A 402 -10.66 44.04 -65.78
N ALA A 403 -10.19 45.21 -65.29
CA ALA A 403 -10.85 46.50 -65.65
C ALA A 403 -10.67 46.84 -67.11
N GLU A 404 -9.54 46.48 -67.73
CA GLU A 404 -9.20 46.77 -69.09
C GLU A 404 -9.79 45.81 -70.15
N ASP A 405 -10.14 44.57 -69.70
CA ASP A 405 -10.87 43.61 -70.53
C ASP A 405 -11.86 42.79 -69.64
N THR A 406 -13.08 43.26 -69.56
CA THR A 406 -14.13 42.67 -68.77
C THR A 406 -14.56 41.27 -69.18
N SER A 407 -14.14 40.81 -70.38
CA SER A 407 -14.34 39.43 -70.79
C SER A 407 -13.42 38.46 -70.03
N LYS A 408 -12.35 38.99 -69.43
CA LYS A 408 -11.42 38.25 -68.60
C LYS A 408 -11.87 38.37 -67.16
N HIS A 409 -12.72 37.44 -66.81
CA HIS A 409 -13.18 37.29 -65.43
C HIS A 409 -13.09 35.84 -64.93
N GLN A 410 -12.86 35.67 -63.65
CA GLN A 410 -12.86 34.40 -62.99
C GLN A 410 -13.61 34.51 -61.68
N THR A 411 -14.52 33.57 -61.48
CA THR A 411 -15.26 33.45 -60.24
C THR A 411 -14.65 32.33 -59.42
N VAL A 412 -14.30 32.63 -58.19
CA VAL A 412 -13.82 31.65 -57.21
C VAL A 412 -14.87 31.45 -56.12
N SER A 413 -14.86 30.32 -55.51
CA SER A 413 -15.76 29.93 -54.44
C SER A 413 -15.05 29.96 -53.11
N PHE A 414 -15.76 30.26 -52.03
CA PHE A 414 -15.23 30.13 -50.71
C PHE A 414 -16.33 29.73 -49.72
N MET A 415 -15.93 29.03 -48.71
CA MET A 415 -16.81 28.68 -47.59
C MET A 415 -16.08 28.75 -46.27
N PHE A 416 -16.87 28.83 -45.21
CA PHE A 416 -16.34 28.77 -43.88
C PHE A 416 -16.83 27.52 -43.19
N THR A 417 -15.90 26.81 -42.58
CA THR A 417 -16.17 25.63 -41.72
C THR A 417 -15.82 25.93 -40.28
N PRO A 418 -16.48 25.33 -39.33
CA PRO A 418 -16.07 25.44 -37.94
C PRO A 418 -14.65 24.90 -37.74
N PHE A 419 -13.96 25.45 -36.76
CA PHE A 419 -12.58 25.11 -36.49
C PHE A 419 -12.46 23.77 -35.71
N MET A 420 -13.10 23.69 -34.52
CA MET A 420 -13.00 22.49 -33.68
C MET A 420 -14.07 22.45 -32.60
N PHE A 421 -14.36 21.25 -32.15
CA PHE A 421 -15.03 21.09 -30.89
C PHE A 421 -14.04 21.16 -29.74
N GLU A 422 -14.42 21.77 -28.62
CA GLU A 422 -13.63 21.75 -27.42
C GLU A 422 -14.48 21.64 -26.16
N ALA A 423 -13.91 21.04 -25.13
CA ALA A 423 -14.44 21.14 -23.77
C ALA A 423 -13.96 22.44 -23.12
N TYR A 424 -14.79 23.08 -22.32
CA TYR A 424 -14.44 24.34 -21.68
C TYR A 424 -14.99 24.47 -20.26
N SER A 425 -14.37 25.34 -19.50
CA SER A 425 -14.82 25.68 -18.14
C SER A 425 -15.91 26.77 -18.18
N LYS A 426 -17.13 26.45 -17.79
CA LYS A 426 -18.25 27.41 -17.73
C LYS A 426 -17.93 28.65 -16.91
N THR A 427 -17.13 28.53 -15.86
CA THR A 427 -16.80 29.65 -14.94
C THR A 427 -15.65 30.53 -15.45
N LYS A 428 -14.76 29.98 -16.26
CA LYS A 428 -13.54 30.68 -16.73
C LYS A 428 -13.49 30.88 -18.23
N SER A 429 -14.43 30.32 -18.97
CA SER A 429 -14.45 30.25 -20.45
C SER A 429 -13.15 29.70 -21.08
N ALA A 430 -12.33 29.02 -20.27
CA ALA A 430 -11.05 28.48 -20.71
C ALA A 430 -11.23 27.07 -21.27
N THR A 431 -10.49 26.74 -22.32
CA THR A 431 -10.39 25.39 -22.89
C THR A 431 -9.95 24.38 -21.84
N LEU A 432 -10.58 23.22 -21.83
CA LEU A 432 -10.23 22.10 -20.97
C LEU A 432 -9.75 20.93 -21.84
N ASN A 433 -8.47 20.67 -21.80
CA ASN A 433 -7.91 19.46 -22.42
C ASN A 433 -8.19 18.20 -21.61
N GLU A 434 -8.61 18.37 -20.37
CA GLU A 434 -8.78 17.29 -19.40
C GLU A 434 -10.02 17.52 -18.54
N ILE A 435 -10.93 16.57 -18.54
CA ILE A 435 -12.10 16.50 -17.66
C ILE A 435 -11.85 15.45 -16.60
N ARG A 436 -12.02 15.81 -15.34
CA ARG A 436 -11.75 14.94 -14.19
C ARG A 436 -13.04 14.43 -13.60
N VAL A 437 -13.23 13.10 -13.60
CA VAL A 437 -14.46 12.46 -13.13
C VAL A 437 -14.19 11.37 -12.10
N ILE A 438 -15.23 11.03 -11.37
CA ILE A 438 -15.24 9.86 -10.47
C ILE A 438 -16.00 8.76 -11.21
N ALA A 439 -15.40 7.58 -11.32
CA ALA A 439 -16.06 6.41 -11.93
C ALA A 439 -17.43 6.15 -11.29
N GLY A 440 -18.45 6.01 -12.13
CA GLY A 440 -19.84 5.83 -11.73
C GLY A 440 -20.61 7.10 -11.38
N LYS A 441 -19.95 8.27 -11.28
CA LYS A 441 -20.62 9.53 -10.95
C LYS A 441 -20.89 10.34 -12.23
N PRO A 442 -22.16 10.70 -12.50
CA PRO A 442 -22.44 11.63 -13.57
C PRO A 442 -21.79 13.00 -13.32
N GLU A 443 -21.13 13.53 -14.33
CA GLU A 443 -20.52 14.87 -14.30
C GLU A 443 -20.95 15.65 -15.54
N ASN A 444 -21.36 16.90 -15.38
CA ASN A 444 -21.75 17.74 -16.52
C ASN A 444 -20.51 18.24 -17.24
N VAL A 445 -20.43 17.92 -18.52
CA VAL A 445 -19.39 18.39 -19.42
C VAL A 445 -19.97 19.50 -20.30
N HIS A 446 -19.23 20.60 -20.35
CA HIS A 446 -19.56 21.73 -21.21
C HIS A 446 -18.65 21.66 -22.44
N THR A 447 -19.25 21.58 -23.59
CA THR A 447 -18.53 21.60 -24.88
C THR A 447 -19.08 22.70 -25.76
N ARG A 448 -18.22 23.23 -26.63
CA ARG A 448 -18.58 24.25 -27.62
C ARG A 448 -17.94 23.94 -28.95
N LEU A 449 -18.60 24.31 -30.00
CA LEU A 449 -18.01 24.36 -31.32
C LEU A 449 -17.46 25.77 -31.55
N LEU A 450 -16.20 25.84 -31.97
CA LEU A 450 -15.49 27.08 -32.16
C LEU A 450 -15.46 27.42 -33.66
N ALA A 451 -15.68 28.67 -33.91
CA ALA A 451 -15.33 29.41 -35.10
C ALA A 451 -14.38 30.54 -34.67
N CYS A 452 -13.85 31.31 -35.60
CA CYS A 452 -13.02 32.47 -35.27
C CYS A 452 -13.69 33.78 -35.59
N ALA A 453 -13.51 34.76 -34.73
CA ALA A 453 -13.83 36.15 -35.01
C ALA A 453 -12.86 36.71 -36.05
N SER A 454 -13.25 37.79 -36.72
CA SER A 454 -12.37 38.54 -37.64
C SER A 454 -11.06 39.03 -36.99
N THR A 455 -10.95 38.97 -35.67
CA THR A 455 -9.76 39.30 -34.89
C THR A 455 -8.82 38.13 -34.70
N GLY A 456 -9.16 36.91 -35.19
CA GLY A 456 -8.41 35.69 -34.97
C GLY A 456 -8.65 35.00 -33.62
N GLU A 457 -9.50 35.55 -32.71
CA GLU A 457 -9.83 34.96 -31.43
C GLU A 457 -10.96 33.92 -31.60
N PRO A 458 -10.87 32.77 -30.93
CA PRO A 458 -11.91 31.75 -30.98
C PRO A 458 -13.24 32.26 -30.43
N VAL A 459 -14.32 32.13 -31.23
CA VAL A 459 -15.71 32.43 -30.82
C VAL A 459 -16.56 31.16 -30.96
N VAL A 460 -17.70 31.17 -30.27
CA VAL A 460 -18.65 30.07 -30.39
C VAL A 460 -19.38 30.18 -31.73
N ALA A 461 -19.45 29.04 -32.45
CA ALA A 461 -20.21 28.93 -33.69
C ALA A 461 -21.72 28.88 -33.37
N SER A 462 -22.31 30.04 -33.12
CA SER A 462 -23.68 30.14 -32.56
C SER A 462 -24.77 29.60 -33.53
N ASN A 463 -24.47 29.43 -34.79
CA ASN A 463 -25.38 28.86 -35.79
C ASN A 463 -25.42 27.34 -35.84
N TYR A 464 -24.54 26.67 -35.06
CA TYR A 464 -24.50 25.21 -35.03
C TYR A 464 -25.51 24.63 -34.04
N ASN A 465 -26.43 23.78 -34.58
CA ASN A 465 -27.35 22.97 -33.82
C ASN A 465 -27.24 21.55 -34.37
N GLY A 466 -26.66 20.65 -33.58
CA GLY A 466 -26.37 19.29 -34.01
C GLY A 466 -25.98 18.36 -32.89
N THR A 467 -25.83 17.10 -33.24
CA THR A 467 -25.39 16.05 -32.33
C THR A 467 -24.19 15.34 -32.96
N PRO A 468 -22.97 15.79 -32.72
CA PRO A 468 -21.77 15.19 -33.26
C PRO A 468 -21.64 13.76 -32.78
N LYS A 469 -20.97 12.92 -33.58
CA LYS A 469 -20.58 11.57 -33.18
C LYS A 469 -19.57 11.68 -32.06
N VAL A 470 -19.73 10.81 -31.05
CA VAL A 470 -18.82 10.73 -29.91
C VAL A 470 -18.05 9.43 -30.00
N PHE A 471 -16.73 9.52 -30.07
CA PHE A 471 -15.81 8.40 -29.95
C PHE A 471 -15.08 8.57 -28.62
N HIS A 472 -14.87 7.49 -27.88
CA HIS A 472 -14.29 7.53 -26.55
C HIS A 472 -13.36 6.36 -26.25
N PRO A 473 -12.37 6.09 -27.11
CA PRO A 473 -11.45 4.98 -26.86
C PRO A 473 -10.73 5.16 -25.53
N LEU A 474 -10.56 4.05 -24.84
CA LEU A 474 -9.72 4.00 -23.67
C LEU A 474 -8.25 4.08 -24.09
N VAL A 475 -7.55 5.11 -23.63
CA VAL A 475 -6.13 5.34 -23.90
C VAL A 475 -5.25 4.60 -22.90
N GLN A 476 -5.65 4.62 -21.64
CA GLN A 476 -4.94 3.95 -20.55
C GLN A 476 -5.92 3.45 -19.48
N PRO A 477 -5.83 2.17 -19.07
CA PRO A 477 -4.84 1.15 -19.46
C PRO A 477 -5.12 0.54 -20.83
N LEU A 478 -4.07 0.17 -21.56
CA LEU A 478 -4.17 -0.58 -22.82
C LEU A 478 -4.75 -1.97 -22.52
N GLY A 479 -5.72 -2.40 -23.31
CA GLY A 479 -6.42 -3.67 -23.08
C GLY A 479 -7.43 -3.64 -21.95
N GLY A 480 -7.68 -2.50 -21.34
CA GLY A 480 -8.76 -2.28 -20.39
C GLY A 480 -10.14 -2.28 -21.08
N SER A 481 -11.18 -2.16 -20.28
CA SER A 481 -12.56 -2.02 -20.74
C SER A 481 -12.96 -0.56 -20.79
N GLU A 482 -13.65 -0.14 -21.82
CA GLU A 482 -14.31 1.17 -21.86
C GLU A 482 -15.46 1.25 -20.83
N GLY A 483 -15.91 0.11 -20.35
CA GLY A 483 -17.04 0.03 -19.40
C GLY A 483 -18.33 0.57 -19.98
N ASN A 484 -19.16 1.11 -19.13
CA ASN A 484 -20.38 1.83 -19.53
C ASN A 484 -20.06 3.32 -19.68
N PHE A 485 -19.22 3.66 -20.68
CA PHE A 485 -19.02 5.06 -20.99
C PHE A 485 -20.27 5.62 -21.67
N SER A 486 -20.82 6.68 -21.15
CA SER A 486 -22.00 7.34 -21.69
C SER A 486 -21.77 8.84 -21.67
N TYR A 487 -21.72 9.39 -22.88
CA TYR A 487 -21.70 10.81 -23.13
C TYR A 487 -22.35 11.08 -24.51
N SER A 488 -23.26 12.00 -24.55
CA SER A 488 -23.89 12.47 -25.80
C SER A 488 -23.93 13.97 -25.76
N ALA A 489 -23.34 14.61 -26.74
CA ALA A 489 -23.28 16.06 -26.81
C ALA A 489 -24.35 16.55 -27.81
N GLU A 490 -25.44 17.14 -27.31
CA GLU A 490 -26.43 17.82 -28.14
C GLU A 490 -26.14 19.33 -28.09
N PHE A 491 -25.86 19.90 -29.22
CA PHE A 491 -25.51 21.31 -29.35
C PHE A 491 -26.71 22.16 -29.70
N LYS A 492 -26.84 23.25 -29.00
CA LYS A 492 -27.77 24.35 -29.30
C LYS A 492 -26.99 25.64 -29.27
N ASP A 493 -27.13 26.41 -30.38
CA ASP A 493 -26.41 27.68 -30.51
C ASP A 493 -24.89 27.54 -30.24
N GLY A 494 -24.30 26.46 -30.78
CA GLY A 494 -22.87 26.18 -30.66
C GLY A 494 -22.40 25.66 -29.30
N LEU A 495 -23.30 25.49 -28.33
CA LEU A 495 -22.99 25.09 -26.96
C LEU A 495 -23.70 23.78 -26.59
N SER A 496 -23.05 22.98 -25.78
CA SER A 496 -23.64 21.76 -25.20
C SER A 496 -23.29 21.64 -23.72
N GLU A 497 -24.26 21.22 -22.92
CA GLU A 497 -24.09 20.86 -21.50
C GLU A 497 -24.79 19.53 -21.27
N HIS A 498 -24.01 18.45 -21.22
CA HIS A 498 -24.54 17.10 -21.03
C HIS A 498 -23.77 16.29 -20.00
N GLY A 499 -24.47 15.35 -19.37
CA GLY A 499 -23.89 14.45 -18.37
C GLY A 499 -22.99 13.41 -19.01
N LEU A 500 -21.79 13.25 -18.46
CA LEU A 500 -20.85 12.19 -18.79
C LEU A 500 -20.76 11.24 -17.59
N VAL A 501 -20.82 9.96 -17.86
CA VAL A 501 -20.55 8.93 -16.85
C VAL A 501 -19.71 7.81 -17.44
N THR A 502 -18.76 7.32 -16.69
CA THR A 502 -18.02 6.09 -16.98
C THR A 502 -17.88 5.27 -15.71
N ASN A 503 -18.03 3.95 -15.80
CA ASN A 503 -17.87 3.06 -14.66
C ASN A 503 -16.42 2.57 -14.48
N GLU A 504 -15.55 2.88 -15.43
CA GLU A 504 -14.14 2.48 -15.35
C GLU A 504 -13.23 3.65 -15.05
N SER A 505 -12.09 3.37 -14.43
CA SER A 505 -11.02 4.33 -14.20
C SER A 505 -10.00 4.27 -15.34
N GLY A 506 -9.32 5.36 -15.56
CA GLY A 506 -8.32 5.46 -16.62
C GLY A 506 -8.42 6.78 -17.38
N ILE A 507 -7.78 6.80 -18.53
CA ILE A 507 -7.78 7.93 -19.46
C ILE A 507 -8.55 7.52 -20.71
N PHE A 508 -9.60 8.25 -21.00
CA PHE A 508 -10.37 8.12 -22.23
C PHE A 508 -10.11 9.35 -23.09
N GLU A 509 -9.87 9.15 -24.38
CA GLU A 509 -9.83 10.24 -25.35
C GLU A 509 -11.20 10.41 -25.99
N VAL A 510 -11.90 11.46 -25.62
CA VAL A 510 -13.20 11.76 -26.18
C VAL A 510 -13.02 12.63 -27.41
N THR A 511 -13.46 12.12 -28.56
CA THR A 511 -13.49 12.84 -29.82
C THR A 511 -14.93 13.14 -30.20
N LEU A 512 -15.24 14.39 -30.36
CA LEU A 512 -16.45 14.84 -31.03
C LEU A 512 -16.16 15.01 -32.50
N SER A 513 -17.00 14.50 -33.35
CA SER A 513 -16.83 14.59 -34.81
C SER A 513 -18.16 14.83 -35.51
N ASP A 514 -18.21 15.84 -36.35
CA ASP A 514 -19.35 16.08 -37.22
C ASP A 514 -18.88 16.46 -38.63
N HIS A 515 -19.77 16.39 -39.60
CA HIS A 515 -19.45 16.57 -40.98
C HIS A 515 -20.22 17.75 -41.54
N PHE A 516 -19.53 18.59 -42.29
CA PHE A 516 -20.10 19.76 -43.02
C PHE A 516 -19.95 19.54 -44.53
N GLU A 517 -21.04 19.76 -45.24
CA GLU A 517 -21.05 19.63 -46.70
C GLU A 517 -20.07 20.61 -47.37
N CYS A 518 -19.22 20.12 -48.25
CA CYS A 518 -18.23 20.88 -48.97
C CYS A 518 -18.12 20.48 -50.48
N GLU A 519 -19.12 19.76 -50.98
CA GLU A 519 -19.13 19.30 -52.36
C GLU A 519 -18.89 20.46 -53.36
N GLY A 520 -17.89 20.30 -54.22
CA GLY A 520 -17.51 21.29 -55.23
C GLY A 520 -16.27 22.11 -54.92
N PHE A 521 -15.62 21.91 -53.75
CA PHE A 521 -14.34 22.52 -53.38
C PHE A 521 -13.19 21.57 -53.64
N GLU A 522 -12.05 22.09 -54.09
CA GLU A 522 -10.88 21.27 -54.45
C GLU A 522 -10.26 20.60 -53.21
N GLU A 523 -10.30 21.28 -52.09
CA GLU A 523 -9.85 20.76 -50.79
C GLU A 523 -10.85 19.84 -50.11
N CYS A 524 -12.05 19.71 -50.67
CA CYS A 524 -13.09 18.83 -50.08
C CYS A 524 -12.72 17.37 -50.31
N PRO A 525 -12.82 16.53 -49.29
CA PRO A 525 -12.61 15.11 -49.44
C PRO A 525 -13.56 14.49 -50.50
N GLU A 526 -13.15 13.36 -51.13
CA GLU A 526 -13.93 12.66 -52.16
C GLU A 526 -15.38 12.37 -51.73
N GLU A 527 -15.64 12.31 -50.42
CA GLU A 527 -16.96 12.05 -49.84
C GLU A 527 -17.88 13.29 -49.83
N GLY A 528 -17.39 14.46 -50.28
CA GLY A 528 -18.15 15.71 -50.37
C GLY A 528 -18.40 16.37 -49.00
N LYS A 529 -17.69 16.01 -47.99
CA LYS A 529 -17.86 16.48 -46.58
C LYS A 529 -16.54 16.68 -45.88
N VAL A 530 -16.41 17.79 -45.20
CA VAL A 530 -15.29 18.02 -44.26
C VAL A 530 -15.67 17.58 -42.87
N GLU A 531 -14.79 16.83 -42.26
CA GLU A 531 -14.97 16.36 -40.87
C GLU A 531 -14.33 17.36 -39.92
N VAL A 532 -15.13 17.91 -39.02
CA VAL A 532 -14.67 18.77 -37.91
C VAL A 532 -14.60 17.96 -36.65
N LYS A 533 -13.45 17.97 -36.00
CA LYS A 533 -13.16 17.22 -34.80
C LYS A 533 -12.75 18.09 -33.65
N GLY A 534 -12.89 17.54 -32.47
CA GLY A 534 -12.28 18.06 -31.25
C GLY A 534 -12.10 16.97 -30.25
N THR A 535 -10.96 16.99 -29.56
CA THR A 535 -10.60 15.96 -28.61
C THR A 535 -10.35 16.58 -27.24
N PHE A 536 -10.74 15.83 -26.21
CA PHE A 536 -10.35 16.11 -24.83
C PHE A 536 -10.23 14.80 -24.08
N ASN A 537 -9.39 14.78 -23.06
CA ASN A 537 -9.21 13.60 -22.23
C ASN A 537 -10.20 13.59 -21.06
N VAL A 538 -10.73 12.43 -20.75
CA VAL A 538 -11.50 12.17 -19.54
C VAL A 538 -10.65 11.33 -18.60
N HIS A 539 -10.20 11.92 -17.54
CA HIS A 539 -9.47 11.27 -16.47
C HIS A 539 -10.46 10.77 -15.41
N SER A 540 -10.65 9.48 -15.36
CA SER A 540 -11.56 8.83 -14.42
C SER A 540 -10.79 8.13 -13.31
N ARG A 541 -11.22 8.35 -12.07
CA ARG A 541 -10.62 7.72 -10.89
C ARG A 541 -11.62 6.85 -10.13
N PRO A 542 -11.17 5.86 -9.36
CA PRO A 542 -12.04 5.20 -8.39
C PRO A 542 -12.66 6.25 -7.44
N TRP A 543 -13.86 5.97 -6.96
CA TRP A 543 -14.45 6.80 -5.92
C TRP A 543 -13.72 6.63 -4.60
N THR A 544 -13.61 5.38 -4.15
CA THR A 544 -12.96 5.00 -2.90
C THR A 544 -12.61 3.51 -2.95
N PHE A 545 -12.23 2.95 -1.80
CA PHE A 545 -11.89 1.54 -1.65
C PHE A 545 -12.85 0.85 -0.68
N ALA A 546 -13.34 -0.34 -1.01
CA ALA A 546 -14.06 -1.18 -0.05
C ALA A 546 -13.07 -2.10 0.68
N ILE A 547 -13.06 -2.04 2.00
CA ILE A 547 -12.25 -2.90 2.88
C ILE A 547 -13.10 -4.08 3.30
N CYS A 548 -12.72 -5.30 2.88
CA CYS A 548 -13.52 -6.51 3.01
C CYS A 548 -12.67 -7.70 3.48
N ASP A 549 -13.32 -8.79 3.77
CA ASP A 549 -12.72 -10.12 3.89
C ASP A 549 -13.65 -11.10 3.16
N ASN A 550 -13.11 -11.89 2.25
CA ASN A 550 -13.90 -12.86 1.47
C ASN A 550 -14.09 -14.20 2.20
N GLN A 551 -13.35 -14.45 3.27
CA GLN A 551 -13.36 -15.72 4.00
C GLN A 551 -14.23 -15.68 5.25
N ARG A 552 -14.42 -14.51 5.85
CA ARG A 552 -15.17 -14.34 7.11
C ARG A 552 -15.81 -12.97 7.20
N ALA A 553 -16.83 -12.87 8.03
CA ALA A 553 -17.36 -11.57 8.42
C ALA A 553 -16.29 -10.76 9.17
N LEU A 554 -16.28 -9.45 8.94
CA LEU A 554 -15.46 -8.52 9.70
C LEU A 554 -16.33 -7.83 10.76
N PRO A 555 -16.36 -8.35 12.00
CA PRO A 555 -17.10 -7.72 13.08
C PRO A 555 -16.53 -6.33 13.38
N SER A 556 -17.36 -5.48 13.91
CA SER A 556 -17.00 -4.14 14.38
C SER A 556 -17.18 -4.01 15.89
N GLY A 557 -17.01 -5.13 16.62
CA GLY A 557 -17.08 -5.13 18.08
C GLY A 557 -16.06 -4.17 18.69
N THR A 558 -16.43 -3.57 19.81
CA THR A 558 -15.65 -2.56 20.51
C THR A 558 -15.18 -3.09 21.87
N SER A 559 -14.41 -2.30 22.58
CA SER A 559 -14.11 -2.57 24.00
C SER A 559 -15.35 -2.54 24.91
N GLU A 560 -16.50 -2.12 24.42
CA GLU A 560 -17.72 -1.96 25.19
C GLU A 560 -18.79 -3.02 24.87
N GLN A 561 -18.87 -3.43 23.58
CA GLN A 561 -19.92 -4.32 23.10
C GLN A 561 -19.60 -4.97 21.75
N GLY A 562 -20.45 -5.85 21.31
CA GLY A 562 -20.39 -6.54 20.02
C GLY A 562 -19.55 -7.80 20.05
N ASP A 563 -19.39 -8.45 18.89
CA ASP A 563 -18.71 -9.74 18.75
C ASP A 563 -17.19 -9.59 18.71
N GLY A 564 -16.47 -10.60 19.16
CA GLY A 564 -15.03 -10.72 18.97
C GLY A 564 -14.67 -10.98 17.51
N PHE A 565 -13.54 -10.44 17.06
CA PHE A 565 -13.01 -10.66 15.72
C PHE A 565 -11.91 -11.73 15.74
N ILE A 566 -10.81 -11.43 16.39
CA ILE A 566 -9.63 -12.30 16.47
C ILE A 566 -8.79 -11.92 17.68
N ALA A 567 -7.97 -12.83 18.17
CA ALA A 567 -7.07 -12.49 19.26
C ALA A 567 -5.97 -11.53 18.83
N ALA A 568 -5.57 -10.65 19.74
CA ALA A 568 -4.47 -9.71 19.52
C ALA A 568 -3.18 -10.45 19.15
N GLY A 569 -2.48 -9.98 18.13
CA GLY A 569 -1.26 -10.59 17.61
C GLY A 569 -1.48 -11.76 16.64
N GLU A 570 -2.70 -12.25 16.46
CA GLU A 570 -2.99 -13.26 15.45
C GLU A 570 -3.07 -12.67 14.05
N LEU A 571 -2.65 -13.47 13.08
CA LEU A 571 -2.63 -13.07 11.68
C LEU A 571 -4.02 -13.16 11.05
N PHE A 572 -4.35 -12.14 10.27
CA PHE A 572 -5.55 -12.12 9.44
C PHE A 572 -5.25 -11.50 8.07
N SER A 573 -6.21 -11.50 7.20
CA SER A 573 -6.11 -10.87 5.89
C SER A 573 -7.28 -9.92 5.65
N LEU A 574 -7.03 -8.92 4.81
CA LEU A 574 -8.06 -8.02 4.30
C LEU A 574 -7.96 -7.96 2.79
N THR A 575 -9.08 -7.75 2.16
CA THR A 575 -9.15 -7.45 0.75
C THR A 575 -9.64 -6.02 0.53
N VAL A 576 -9.06 -5.35 -0.45
CA VAL A 576 -9.40 -3.98 -0.79
C VAL A 576 -9.78 -3.93 -2.26
N LYS A 577 -10.94 -3.35 -2.56
CA LYS A 577 -11.49 -3.26 -3.92
C LYS A 577 -11.67 -1.80 -4.32
N PRO A 578 -11.18 -1.37 -5.47
CA PRO A 578 -11.47 -0.03 -5.99
C PRO A 578 -12.92 0.01 -6.48
N ILE A 579 -13.76 0.83 -5.88
CA ILE A 579 -15.19 0.88 -6.19
C ILE A 579 -15.59 2.18 -6.88
N ILE A 580 -16.61 2.07 -7.71
CA ILE A 580 -17.26 3.22 -8.34
C ILE A 580 -18.13 3.96 -7.34
N TRP A 581 -18.46 5.20 -7.65
CA TRP A 581 -19.34 6.03 -6.83
C TRP A 581 -20.72 5.41 -6.64
N GLN A 582 -21.22 5.53 -5.43
CA GLN A 582 -22.56 5.08 -5.03
C GLN A 582 -23.44 6.31 -4.76
N THR A 583 -24.71 6.23 -5.15
CA THR A 583 -25.65 7.37 -5.08
C THR A 583 -25.88 7.92 -3.66
N ASP A 584 -25.63 7.09 -2.64
CA ASP A 584 -25.72 7.45 -1.22
C ASP A 584 -24.36 7.90 -0.65
N GLY A 585 -23.31 7.90 -1.48
CA GLY A 585 -21.94 8.22 -1.07
C GLY A 585 -21.59 9.70 -1.19
N SER A 586 -20.72 10.18 -0.31
CA SER A 586 -20.14 11.51 -0.43
C SER A 586 -19.11 11.59 -1.55
N VAL A 587 -19.11 12.67 -2.31
CA VAL A 587 -18.08 12.92 -3.35
C VAL A 587 -16.72 13.32 -2.78
N SER A 588 -16.67 13.70 -1.52
CA SER A 588 -15.44 14.12 -0.84
C SER A 588 -15.42 13.63 0.61
N GLY A 589 -14.22 13.59 1.21
CA GLY A 589 -14.02 13.13 2.58
C GLY A 589 -13.83 11.63 2.71
N SER A 590 -13.77 11.14 3.94
CA SER A 590 -13.58 9.73 4.23
C SER A 590 -14.91 8.96 4.16
N VAL A 591 -14.88 7.76 3.59
CA VAL A 591 -16.06 6.91 3.33
C VAL A 591 -16.01 5.69 4.23
N GLU A 592 -17.07 5.43 4.98
CA GLU A 592 -17.22 4.16 5.70
C GLU A 592 -17.59 3.06 4.72
N SER A 593 -16.70 2.05 4.60
CA SER A 593 -16.74 1.10 3.48
C SER A 593 -17.44 -0.23 3.78
N ALA A 594 -17.88 -0.46 5.00
CA ALA A 594 -18.42 -1.76 5.44
C ALA A 594 -19.58 -2.28 4.56
N ARG A 595 -20.42 -1.38 4.08
CA ARG A 595 -21.61 -1.71 3.27
C ARG A 595 -21.33 -1.85 1.77
N TYR A 596 -20.10 -1.57 1.32
CA TYR A 596 -19.76 -1.52 -0.09
C TYR A 596 -18.93 -2.71 -0.59
N CYS A 597 -18.87 -3.80 0.16
CA CYS A 597 -18.09 -4.98 -0.25
C CYS A 597 -18.61 -5.65 -1.53
N ASP A 598 -19.89 -5.49 -1.83
CA ASP A 598 -20.55 -6.00 -3.03
C ASP A 598 -20.79 -4.91 -4.09
N ALA A 599 -20.28 -3.70 -3.86
CA ALA A 599 -20.40 -2.61 -4.82
C ALA A 599 -19.61 -2.90 -6.10
N SER A 600 -20.07 -2.31 -7.21
CA SER A 600 -19.37 -2.42 -8.49
C SER A 600 -17.96 -1.83 -8.40
N ILE A 601 -17.02 -2.53 -8.99
CA ILE A 601 -15.60 -2.16 -9.00
C ILE A 601 -15.21 -1.55 -10.34
N THR A 602 -14.15 -0.76 -10.34
CA THR A 602 -13.46 -0.32 -11.55
C THR A 602 -12.25 -1.22 -11.77
N ARG A 603 -12.32 -2.11 -12.78
CA ARG A 603 -11.28 -3.11 -13.05
C ARG A 603 -10.03 -2.53 -13.68
N ASN A 604 -10.21 -1.52 -14.49
CA ASN A 604 -9.10 -0.86 -15.18
C ASN A 604 -8.03 -0.33 -14.22
N PHE A 605 -8.44 0.06 -13.01
CA PHE A 605 -7.50 0.53 -11.98
C PHE A 605 -6.41 -0.51 -11.64
N MET A 606 -6.71 -1.79 -11.85
CA MET A 606 -5.86 -2.91 -11.40
C MET A 606 -5.03 -3.54 -12.53
N LEU A 607 -5.10 -2.99 -13.73
CA LEU A 607 -4.37 -3.52 -14.88
C LEU A 607 -2.90 -3.07 -14.88
N ASP A 608 -2.03 -3.83 -15.54
CA ASP A 608 -0.57 -3.64 -15.53
C ASP A 608 -0.14 -2.25 -15.99
N ASP A 609 -0.76 -1.72 -17.01
CA ASP A 609 -0.46 -0.41 -17.57
C ASP A 609 -1.44 0.70 -17.14
N ALA A 610 -2.24 0.45 -16.10
CA ALA A 610 -3.02 1.52 -15.47
C ALA A 610 -2.10 2.61 -14.90
N PRO A 611 -2.58 3.84 -14.79
CA PRO A 611 -1.82 4.88 -14.12
C PRO A 611 -1.28 4.41 -12.77
N ALA A 612 0.03 4.57 -12.56
CA ALA A 612 0.71 4.03 -11.40
C ALA A 612 0.10 4.52 -10.08
N ALA A 613 -0.22 3.60 -9.22
CA ALA A 613 -0.80 3.88 -7.91
C ALA A 613 -0.43 2.78 -6.90
N SER A 614 -0.35 3.15 -5.63
CA SER A 614 -0.19 2.22 -4.52
C SER A 614 -1.33 2.39 -3.55
N VAL A 615 -2.06 1.32 -3.30
CA VAL A 615 -3.11 1.25 -2.27
C VAL A 615 -2.45 0.95 -0.94
N VAL A 616 -2.63 1.81 0.05
CA VAL A 616 -2.00 1.70 1.36
C VAL A 616 -3.06 1.52 2.44
N LEU A 617 -2.83 0.52 3.29
CA LEU A 617 -3.57 0.38 4.53
C LEU A 617 -2.89 1.16 5.64
N SER A 618 -3.69 1.84 6.43
CA SER A 618 -3.30 2.46 7.69
C SER A 618 -4.36 2.22 8.74
N SER A 619 -4.08 2.53 9.98
CA SER A 619 -5.07 2.35 11.04
C SER A 619 -4.88 3.34 12.16
N GLU A 620 -5.98 3.60 12.85
CA GLU A 620 -6.01 4.29 14.13
C GLU A 620 -6.83 3.47 15.12
N GLN A 621 -6.53 3.60 16.39
CA GLN A 621 -7.32 2.95 17.43
C GLN A 621 -8.71 3.61 17.48
N HIS A 622 -9.74 2.77 17.46
CA HIS A 622 -11.12 3.22 17.62
C HIS A 622 -11.57 3.11 19.08
N THR A 623 -11.40 1.95 19.68
CA THR A 623 -11.65 1.74 21.11
C THR A 623 -10.53 0.91 21.76
N PRO A 624 -10.28 1.16 23.06
CA PRO A 624 -10.81 2.21 23.90
C PRO A 624 -10.31 3.61 23.49
N SER A 625 -11.16 4.62 23.67
CA SER A 625 -10.88 5.99 23.23
C SER A 625 -9.86 6.73 24.10
N GLU A 626 -9.75 6.36 25.35
CA GLU A 626 -8.87 7.03 26.35
C GLU A 626 -7.37 6.85 26.05
N THR A 627 -7.01 5.90 25.19
CA THR A 627 -5.63 5.62 24.77
C THR A 627 -5.29 6.19 23.40
N ALA A 628 -6.19 6.96 22.78
CA ALA A 628 -6.16 7.40 21.39
C ALA A 628 -5.01 8.35 20.99
N ASN A 629 -4.05 8.62 21.86
CA ASN A 629 -2.87 9.41 21.50
C ASN A 629 -1.78 8.65 20.72
N GLN A 630 -2.06 7.42 20.30
CA GLN A 630 -1.16 6.65 19.45
C GLN A 630 -1.63 6.67 18.00
N THR A 631 -1.28 7.71 17.27
CA THR A 631 -1.55 7.88 15.83
C THR A 631 -0.63 7.06 14.91
N SER A 632 0.22 6.20 15.45
CA SER A 632 1.22 5.49 14.66
C SER A 632 0.89 4.01 14.49
N LYS A 633 0.71 3.61 13.21
CA LYS A 633 0.84 2.24 12.67
C LYS A 633 0.48 1.10 13.64
N LEU A 634 -0.76 1.09 14.09
CA LEU A 634 -1.23 0.06 15.02
C LEU A 634 -1.36 -1.28 14.28
N LEU A 635 -1.91 -1.25 13.05
CA LEU A 635 -1.96 -2.42 12.18
C LEU A 635 -0.57 -2.66 11.59
N LYS A 636 -0.05 -3.84 11.81
CA LYS A 636 1.22 -4.31 11.25
C LYS A 636 0.96 -5.37 10.19
N SER A 637 1.96 -5.64 9.37
CA SER A 637 1.92 -6.72 8.38
C SER A 637 3.27 -7.41 8.34
N SER A 638 3.26 -8.73 8.21
CA SER A 638 4.45 -9.51 7.92
C SER A 638 4.95 -9.29 6.49
N ASP A 639 4.06 -8.89 5.57
CA ASP A 639 4.39 -8.68 4.16
C ASP A 639 4.54 -7.18 3.87
N SER A 640 3.43 -6.51 3.54
CA SER A 640 3.40 -5.07 3.26
C SER A 640 2.02 -4.48 3.55
N LEU A 641 1.98 -3.23 3.97
CA LEU A 641 0.75 -2.44 4.06
C LEU A 641 0.50 -1.61 2.79
N ALA A 642 1.34 -1.74 1.78
CA ALA A 642 1.18 -1.09 0.48
C ALA A 642 1.15 -2.15 -0.63
N GLN A 643 0.25 -1.98 -1.59
CA GLN A 643 0.07 -2.83 -2.75
C GLN A 643 0.03 -1.96 -4.00
N VAL A 644 0.89 -2.25 -4.98
CA VAL A 644 0.85 -1.55 -6.27
C VAL A 644 -0.39 -1.94 -7.06
N HIS A 645 -0.91 -1.04 -7.90
CA HIS A 645 -2.18 -1.22 -8.60
C HIS A 645 -2.28 -2.54 -9.38
N ASN A 646 -1.21 -3.01 -9.97
CA ASN A 646 -1.17 -4.26 -10.74
C ASN A 646 -0.90 -5.53 -9.92
N SER A 647 -0.80 -5.43 -8.61
CA SER A 647 -0.66 -6.59 -7.73
C SER A 647 -2.01 -7.26 -7.39
N ALA A 648 -3.12 -6.66 -7.80
CA ALA A 648 -4.46 -7.19 -7.54
C ALA A 648 -4.66 -8.59 -8.11
N LYS A 649 -5.39 -9.42 -7.38
CA LYS A 649 -5.76 -10.79 -7.80
C LYS A 649 -7.27 -10.95 -7.63
N ASN A 650 -7.92 -11.53 -8.64
CA ASN A 650 -9.36 -11.74 -8.63
C ASN A 650 -10.13 -10.44 -8.28
N ASP A 651 -9.79 -9.37 -8.96
CA ASP A 651 -10.43 -8.06 -8.83
C ASP A 651 -10.29 -7.40 -7.45
N GLN A 652 -9.24 -7.71 -6.70
CA GLN A 652 -9.00 -7.15 -5.37
C GLN A 652 -7.53 -7.18 -4.97
N PHE A 653 -7.14 -6.25 -4.12
CA PHE A 653 -5.84 -6.28 -3.43
C PHE A 653 -5.95 -7.14 -2.19
N VAL A 654 -5.03 -8.07 -2.01
CA VAL A 654 -5.03 -8.97 -0.86
C VAL A 654 -3.89 -8.59 0.07
N PHE A 655 -4.23 -8.11 1.25
CA PHE A 655 -3.29 -7.82 2.32
C PHE A 655 -3.25 -8.98 3.30
N ASN A 656 -2.21 -9.77 3.27
CA ASN A 656 -2.01 -10.91 4.13
C ASN A 656 -1.09 -10.58 5.31
N GLY A 657 -1.09 -11.47 6.29
CA GLY A 657 -0.20 -11.38 7.43
C GLY A 657 -0.42 -10.12 8.28
N LEU A 658 -1.63 -9.58 8.27
CA LEU A 658 -2.00 -8.44 9.09
C LEU A 658 -2.18 -8.86 10.54
N TYR A 659 -1.77 -8.04 11.46
CA TYR A 659 -1.97 -8.25 12.89
C TYR A 659 -1.92 -6.95 13.68
N TRP A 660 -2.56 -6.96 14.83
CA TRP A 660 -2.47 -5.91 15.82
C TRP A 660 -2.16 -6.53 17.19
N GLU A 661 -1.13 -6.05 17.84
CA GLU A 661 -0.62 -6.63 19.08
C GLU A 661 -1.41 -6.22 20.32
N GLU A 662 -2.36 -5.32 20.20
CA GLU A 662 -3.16 -4.79 21.28
C GLU A 662 -4.63 -5.17 21.14
N VAL A 663 -5.41 -5.02 22.19
CA VAL A 663 -6.83 -5.36 22.23
C VAL A 663 -7.72 -4.13 22.09
N GLY A 664 -8.96 -4.33 21.62
CA GLY A 664 -9.91 -3.25 21.34
C GLY A 664 -10.40 -3.29 19.91
N SER A 665 -10.62 -2.16 19.29
CA SER A 665 -11.00 -2.07 17.89
C SER A 665 -10.17 -1.03 17.13
N LEU A 666 -9.99 -1.28 15.84
CA LEU A 666 -9.29 -0.41 14.92
C LEU A 666 -10.28 0.26 13.97
N ARG A 667 -9.98 1.48 13.60
CA ARG A 667 -10.46 2.11 12.39
C ARG A 667 -9.39 1.91 11.31
N VAL A 668 -9.56 0.90 10.47
CA VAL A 668 -8.66 0.60 9.36
C VAL A 668 -9.05 1.48 8.18
N LYS A 669 -8.07 2.08 7.55
CA LYS A 669 -8.22 2.99 6.42
C LYS A 669 -7.51 2.44 5.20
N ALA A 670 -8.11 2.66 4.04
CA ALA A 670 -7.45 2.42 2.75
C ALA A 670 -7.39 3.72 1.96
N ASN A 671 -6.22 4.02 1.44
CA ASN A 671 -5.91 5.26 0.75
C ASN A 671 -4.92 5.01 -0.38
N LEU A 672 -4.72 5.97 -1.25
CA LEU A 672 -3.60 5.98 -2.17
C LEU A 672 -2.41 6.73 -1.57
N GLU A 673 -1.22 6.24 -1.85
CA GLU A 673 0.03 6.91 -1.46
C GLU A 673 0.18 8.28 -2.14
N SER A 674 -0.36 8.41 -3.36
CA SER A 674 -0.31 9.61 -4.17
C SER A 674 -1.65 9.86 -4.88
N LYS A 675 -1.74 10.99 -5.55
CA LYS A 675 -2.89 11.30 -6.39
C LYS A 675 -2.94 10.37 -7.63
N TYR A 676 -4.13 9.93 -8.00
CA TYR A 676 -4.38 9.17 -9.21
C TYR A 676 -4.84 10.14 -10.31
N LEU A 677 -4.11 10.19 -11.42
CA LEU A 677 -4.38 11.16 -12.50
C LEU A 677 -4.56 12.59 -11.99
N GLY A 678 -3.73 13.01 -11.04
CA GLY A 678 -3.81 14.34 -10.43
C GLY A 678 -4.98 14.56 -9.46
N MET A 679 -5.85 13.56 -9.28
CA MET A 679 -7.03 13.60 -8.41
C MET A 679 -6.78 12.87 -7.09
N THR A 680 -7.38 13.35 -6.01
CA THR A 680 -7.39 12.65 -4.72
C THR A 680 -8.53 11.64 -4.71
N VAL A 681 -8.23 10.34 -4.57
CA VAL A 681 -9.23 9.31 -4.32
C VAL A 681 -9.70 9.42 -2.88
N ASN A 682 -10.99 9.26 -2.63
CA ASN A 682 -11.54 9.36 -1.29
C ASN A 682 -10.96 8.25 -0.40
N GLU A 683 -10.40 8.62 0.75
CA GLU A 683 -10.02 7.66 1.78
C GLU A 683 -11.23 6.85 2.21
N SER A 684 -11.09 5.56 2.32
CA SER A 684 -12.09 4.73 2.98
C SER A 684 -11.64 4.32 4.38
N TYR A 685 -12.61 3.98 5.20
CA TYR A 685 -12.34 3.35 6.48
C TYR A 685 -13.37 2.28 6.81
N ARG A 686 -12.98 1.38 7.69
CA ARG A 686 -13.86 0.38 8.29
C ARG A 686 -13.47 0.16 9.74
N TYR A 687 -14.45 0.02 10.60
CA TYR A 687 -14.22 -0.42 11.96
C TYR A 687 -14.09 -1.94 12.00
N ILE A 688 -13.02 -2.42 12.60
CA ILE A 688 -12.71 -3.84 12.72
C ILE A 688 -12.33 -4.12 14.18
N GLY A 689 -12.97 -5.11 14.77
CA GLY A 689 -12.76 -5.53 16.15
C GLY A 689 -13.91 -6.45 16.60
N ARG A 690 -13.94 -6.89 17.75
CA ARG A 690 -13.01 -6.66 18.87
C ARG A 690 -11.79 -7.58 18.74
N PHE A 691 -10.61 -7.02 18.83
CA PHE A 691 -9.41 -7.77 19.12
C PHE A 691 -9.40 -8.05 20.62
N TYR A 692 -9.21 -9.32 21.02
CA TYR A 692 -9.27 -9.76 22.41
C TYR A 692 -7.96 -10.46 22.81
N PRO A 693 -7.67 -10.61 24.11
CA PRO A 693 -6.47 -11.32 24.53
C PRO A 693 -6.44 -12.75 23.98
N LYS A 694 -5.27 -13.22 23.54
CA LYS A 694 -5.10 -14.62 23.18
C LYS A 694 -4.98 -15.53 24.37
N TYR A 695 -4.25 -15.06 25.39
CA TYR A 695 -3.96 -15.84 26.57
C TYR A 695 -4.20 -15.04 27.84
N PHE A 696 -4.49 -15.79 28.89
CA PHE A 696 -4.37 -15.34 30.26
C PHE A 696 -3.27 -16.12 30.96
N GLN A 697 -2.55 -15.46 31.87
CA GLN A 697 -1.49 -16.08 32.65
C GLN A 697 -1.58 -15.59 34.09
N VAL A 698 -1.43 -16.50 35.02
CA VAL A 698 -1.25 -16.11 36.42
C VAL A 698 0.10 -15.46 36.59
N GLN A 699 0.11 -14.20 37.01
CA GLN A 699 1.33 -13.44 37.25
C GLN A 699 1.82 -13.52 38.67
N ASP A 700 0.94 -13.38 39.62
CA ASP A 700 1.23 -13.47 41.06
C ASP A 700 0.09 -14.14 41.80
N GLN A 701 0.41 -14.67 42.97
CA GLN A 701 -0.56 -15.32 43.83
C GLN A 701 -0.05 -15.39 45.26
N GLU A 702 -0.93 -15.15 46.20
CA GLU A 702 -0.63 -15.17 47.60
C GLU A 702 -1.73 -15.87 48.41
N TRP A 703 -1.31 -16.82 49.25
CA TRP A 703 -2.13 -17.47 50.22
C TRP A 703 -1.91 -16.87 51.62
N HIS A 704 -2.90 -16.22 52.15
CA HIS A 704 -2.88 -15.74 53.54
C HIS A 704 -3.48 -16.81 54.41
N TYR A 705 -2.61 -17.47 55.08
CA TYR A 705 -2.96 -18.52 56.01
C TYR A 705 -3.60 -17.94 57.30
N PRO A 706 -4.28 -18.77 58.15
CA PRO A 706 -4.74 -18.33 59.41
C PRO A 706 -3.62 -17.74 60.27
N HIS A 707 -3.97 -16.81 61.13
CA HIS A 707 -3.00 -16.01 61.90
C HIS A 707 -1.92 -16.86 62.57
N GLY A 708 -0.67 -16.57 62.29
CA GLY A 708 0.49 -17.26 62.89
C GLY A 708 0.83 -18.62 62.24
N GLN A 709 0.13 -19.03 61.14
CA GLN A 709 0.37 -20.29 60.43
C GLN A 709 1.00 -20.05 59.10
N THR A 710 1.73 -21.04 58.58
CA THR A 710 2.25 -21.12 57.19
C THR A 710 1.56 -22.23 56.41
N PHE A 711 0.48 -22.78 56.94
CA PHE A 711 -0.33 -23.86 56.38
C PHE A 711 -1.77 -23.65 56.85
N ALA A 712 -2.72 -24.38 56.27
CA ALA A 712 -4.08 -24.44 56.79
C ALA A 712 -4.45 -25.88 57.12
N TYR A 713 -5.27 -26.08 58.13
CA TYR A 713 -5.92 -27.34 58.33
C TYR A 713 -7.10 -27.53 57.37
N MET A 714 -7.39 -28.74 56.99
CA MET A 714 -8.62 -29.05 56.28
C MET A 714 -9.82 -28.60 57.09
N ASN A 715 -10.85 -28.04 56.46
CA ASN A 715 -11.98 -27.35 57.06
C ASN A 715 -11.63 -26.02 57.76
N GLN A 716 -10.35 -25.60 57.82
CA GLN A 716 -9.96 -24.29 58.32
C GLN A 716 -9.96 -23.27 57.15
N PRO A 717 -10.72 -22.18 57.25
CA PRO A 717 -10.70 -21.13 56.25
C PRO A 717 -9.36 -20.41 56.20
N PHE A 718 -8.82 -20.22 54.98
CA PHE A 718 -7.77 -19.27 54.72
C PHE A 718 -8.27 -17.84 55.04
N GLU A 719 -7.40 -16.98 55.51
CA GLU A 719 -7.75 -15.58 55.72
C GLU A 719 -8.15 -14.89 54.40
N LYS A 720 -7.33 -15.11 53.39
CA LYS A 720 -7.49 -14.48 52.08
C LYS A 720 -6.67 -15.25 51.06
N VAL A 721 -7.17 -15.26 49.83
CA VAL A 721 -6.43 -15.70 48.68
C VAL A 721 -6.46 -14.57 47.64
N THR A 722 -5.32 -14.19 47.15
CA THR A 722 -5.17 -13.21 46.04
C THR A 722 -4.47 -13.86 44.89
N TYR A 723 -4.90 -13.50 43.69
CA TYR A 723 -4.22 -13.93 42.48
C TYR A 723 -4.37 -12.85 41.39
N ASP A 724 -3.31 -12.61 40.69
CA ASP A 724 -3.23 -11.66 39.63
C ASP A 724 -3.13 -12.40 38.29
N VAL A 725 -3.97 -11.98 37.33
CA VAL A 725 -4.03 -12.56 36.01
C VAL A 725 -3.71 -11.48 35.01
N VAL A 726 -2.71 -11.73 34.16
CA VAL A 726 -2.33 -10.83 33.10
C VAL A 726 -2.93 -11.28 31.77
N ALA A 727 -3.36 -10.33 30.98
CA ALA A 727 -3.86 -10.55 29.63
C ALA A 727 -2.71 -10.40 28.62
N LEU A 728 -2.58 -11.39 27.71
CA LEU A 728 -1.49 -11.49 26.74
C LEU A 728 -2.02 -11.61 25.31
N ASN A 729 -1.23 -11.14 24.36
CA ASN A 729 -1.46 -11.35 22.94
C ASN A 729 -0.92 -12.72 22.45
N ALA A 730 -1.04 -13.01 21.17
CA ALA A 730 -0.56 -14.25 20.55
C ALA A 730 0.98 -14.40 20.59
N ASN A 731 1.70 -13.29 20.67
CA ASN A 731 3.16 -13.29 20.83
C ASN A 731 3.61 -13.43 22.30
N LYS A 732 2.66 -13.65 23.20
CA LYS A 732 2.91 -13.77 24.65
C LYS A 732 3.35 -12.45 25.30
N GLU A 733 2.99 -11.33 24.70
CA GLU A 733 3.29 -10.00 25.22
C GLU A 733 2.07 -9.40 25.93
N ASN A 734 2.33 -8.54 26.89
CA ASN A 734 1.30 -7.88 27.68
C ASN A 734 0.44 -6.95 26.80
N VAL A 735 -0.87 -7.02 26.96
CA VAL A 735 -1.79 -6.05 26.37
C VAL A 735 -2.17 -4.98 27.42
N LYS A 736 -2.33 -3.75 26.99
CA LYS A 736 -2.59 -2.59 27.88
C LYS A 736 -4.06 -2.20 27.92
N ASN A 737 -4.75 -2.37 26.82
CA ASN A 737 -6.08 -1.82 26.64
C ASN A 737 -7.18 -2.67 27.28
N TYR A 738 -6.88 -3.89 27.71
CA TYR A 738 -7.90 -4.78 28.29
C TYR A 738 -8.53 -4.23 29.58
N VAL A 739 -7.78 -3.45 30.32
CA VAL A 739 -8.29 -2.74 31.52
C VAL A 739 -9.47 -1.82 31.21
N HIS A 740 -9.53 -1.30 29.98
CA HIS A 740 -10.58 -0.38 29.53
C HIS A 740 -11.80 -1.09 28.92
N PHE A 741 -11.81 -2.41 28.90
CA PHE A 741 -12.98 -3.15 28.45
C PHE A 741 -14.10 -2.99 29.46
N SER A 742 -15.32 -2.96 28.97
CA SER A 742 -16.48 -2.96 29.87
C SER A 742 -16.51 -4.25 30.71
N SER A 743 -16.99 -4.15 31.91
CA SER A 743 -16.98 -5.28 32.88
C SER A 743 -17.70 -6.53 32.38
N ASN A 744 -18.62 -6.39 31.43
CA ASN A 744 -19.31 -7.52 30.80
C ASN A 744 -18.46 -8.25 29.75
N LEU A 745 -17.38 -7.61 29.26
CA LEU A 745 -16.41 -8.16 28.32
C LEU A 745 -15.10 -8.61 29.00
N GLN A 746 -14.88 -8.18 30.25
CA GLN A 746 -13.74 -8.64 31.03
C GLN A 746 -13.99 -10.05 31.57
N GLN A 747 -12.99 -10.90 31.45
CA GLN A 747 -13.07 -12.28 31.94
C GLN A 747 -13.06 -12.33 33.45
N HIS A 748 -13.87 -13.19 33.99
CA HIS A 748 -13.90 -13.51 35.39
C HIS A 748 -13.32 -14.90 35.63
N PHE A 749 -12.49 -15.01 36.63
CA PHE A 749 -11.86 -16.25 37.04
C PHE A 749 -12.26 -16.59 38.48
N ASP A 750 -12.87 -17.74 38.66
CA ASP A 750 -13.05 -18.34 39.98
C ASP A 750 -11.84 -19.26 40.27
N LEU A 751 -11.67 -19.63 41.54
CA LEU A 751 -10.75 -20.70 41.88
C LEU A 751 -11.52 -21.99 42.06
N GLY A 752 -10.88 -23.08 41.69
CA GLY A 752 -11.38 -24.43 41.92
C GLY A 752 -10.23 -25.43 41.94
N GLU A 753 -10.50 -26.60 42.43
CA GLU A 753 -9.55 -27.70 42.30
C GLU A 753 -9.86 -28.46 41.01
N LEU A 754 -8.85 -28.66 40.17
CA LEU A 754 -9.02 -29.09 38.78
C LEU A 754 -8.79 -30.62 38.58
N SER A 755 -8.36 -31.31 39.66
CA SER A 755 -8.12 -32.75 39.61
C SER A 755 -9.28 -33.57 40.17
N SER A 756 -8.99 -34.77 40.63
CA SER A 756 -9.94 -35.68 41.29
C SER A 756 -10.47 -35.17 42.65
N TYR A 757 -9.91 -34.09 43.17
CA TYR A 757 -10.30 -33.47 44.43
C TYR A 757 -11.24 -32.25 44.26
N SER A 758 -11.93 -32.12 43.16
CA SER A 758 -12.74 -30.96 42.80
C SER A 758 -13.86 -30.61 43.78
N ASP A 759 -14.33 -31.57 44.55
CA ASP A 759 -15.32 -31.38 45.62
C ASP A 759 -14.73 -30.85 46.93
N ARG A 760 -13.40 -30.87 47.08
CA ARG A 760 -12.70 -30.49 48.31
C ARG A 760 -12.43 -28.98 48.40
N PHE A 761 -12.31 -28.29 47.28
CA PHE A 761 -12.06 -26.85 47.26
C PHE A 761 -13.09 -26.13 46.40
N LEU A 762 -14.12 -25.58 47.05
CA LEU A 762 -15.21 -24.83 46.42
C LEU A 762 -15.30 -23.44 47.07
N PRO A 763 -14.34 -22.56 46.80
CA PRO A 763 -14.32 -21.25 47.44
C PRO A 763 -15.46 -20.38 46.89
N PRO A 764 -15.90 -19.36 47.65
CA PRO A 764 -16.82 -18.36 47.12
C PRO A 764 -16.20 -17.61 45.97
N LYS A 765 -17.05 -17.02 45.13
CA LYS A 765 -16.58 -16.16 44.04
C LYS A 765 -15.75 -14.98 44.55
N PRO A 766 -14.76 -14.51 43.78
CA PRO A 766 -14.00 -13.35 44.18
C PRO A 766 -14.92 -12.15 44.45
N LYS A 767 -14.75 -11.51 45.59
CA LYS A 767 -15.55 -10.35 46.00
C LYS A 767 -15.10 -9.06 45.35
N LYS A 768 -13.84 -9.01 44.94
CA LYS A 768 -13.22 -7.85 44.30
C LYS A 768 -12.48 -8.32 43.06
N VAL A 769 -12.91 -7.83 41.93
CA VAL A 769 -12.23 -7.98 40.62
C VAL A 769 -11.92 -6.60 40.13
N ASP A 770 -10.67 -6.31 39.95
CA ASP A 770 -10.21 -4.97 39.57
C ASP A 770 -9.09 -5.10 38.52
N TRP A 771 -9.46 -4.84 37.27
CA TRP A 771 -8.48 -4.78 36.17
C TRP A 771 -7.79 -3.43 36.19
N LYS A 772 -6.47 -3.42 36.27
CA LYS A 772 -5.64 -2.23 36.36
C LYS A 772 -4.48 -2.29 35.36
N LEU A 773 -4.05 -1.14 34.94
CA LEU A 773 -2.81 -1.02 34.19
C LEU A 773 -1.63 -1.02 35.19
N LEU A 774 -0.80 -2.07 35.15
CA LEU A 774 0.44 -2.16 35.92
C LEU A 774 1.62 -2.11 34.93
N GLY A 775 2.30 -0.96 34.86
CA GLY A 775 3.33 -0.74 33.86
C GLY A 775 2.77 -0.79 32.44
N SER A 776 3.07 -1.85 31.70
CA SER A 776 2.60 -2.08 30.33
C SER A 776 1.58 -3.24 30.23
N ALA A 777 1.05 -3.73 31.32
CA ALA A 777 0.19 -4.90 31.37
C ALA A 777 -1.19 -4.56 31.94
N SER A 778 -2.24 -5.10 31.34
CA SER A 778 -3.56 -5.21 31.97
C SER A 778 -3.57 -6.40 32.92
N VAL A 779 -3.66 -6.12 34.19
CA VAL A 779 -3.65 -7.12 35.23
C VAL A 779 -4.96 -7.07 35.99
N GLY A 780 -5.64 -8.21 36.09
CA GLY A 780 -6.82 -8.41 36.88
C GLY A 780 -6.44 -8.97 38.26
N THR A 781 -6.74 -8.24 39.31
CA THR A 781 -6.54 -8.68 40.69
C THR A 781 -7.84 -9.26 41.22
N PHE A 782 -7.79 -10.52 41.67
CA PHE A 782 -8.90 -11.26 42.20
C PHE A 782 -8.65 -11.56 43.68
N VAL A 783 -9.66 -11.31 44.50
CA VAL A 783 -9.53 -11.47 45.94
C VAL A 783 -10.70 -12.28 46.51
N ILE A 784 -10.36 -13.35 47.21
CA ILE A 784 -11.32 -14.14 47.96
C ILE A 784 -10.93 -14.03 49.44
N GLU A 785 -11.78 -13.41 50.23
CA GLU A 785 -11.55 -13.21 51.66
C GLU A 785 -12.61 -13.96 52.47
N LYS A 786 -12.21 -14.47 53.59
CA LYS A 786 -13.17 -15.00 54.56
C LYS A 786 -14.01 -13.85 55.14
N PRO A 787 -15.29 -14.05 55.45
CA PRO A 787 -16.08 -13.06 56.14
C PRO A 787 -15.54 -12.85 57.56
N SER A 788 -15.67 -11.62 58.08
CA SER A 788 -15.24 -11.26 59.44
C SER A 788 -15.98 -12.00 60.56
N THR A 789 -17.18 -12.46 60.28
CA THR A 789 -18.02 -13.22 61.20
C THR A 789 -18.58 -14.45 60.52
N ASN A 790 -18.72 -15.54 61.29
CA ASN A 790 -19.29 -16.82 60.82
C ASN A 790 -18.59 -17.40 59.58
N ALA A 791 -17.26 -17.32 59.56
CA ALA A 791 -16.47 -17.93 58.49
C ALA A 791 -16.60 -19.50 58.59
N THR A 792 -16.97 -20.10 57.48
CA THR A 792 -17.07 -21.54 57.28
C THR A 792 -16.51 -21.92 55.92
N CYS A 793 -16.26 -23.19 55.69
CA CYS A 793 -15.84 -23.66 54.34
C CYS A 793 -16.88 -23.46 53.24
N ASN A 794 -18.08 -23.03 53.53
CA ASN A 794 -19.10 -22.75 52.52
C ASN A 794 -19.10 -21.29 52.08
N ASN A 795 -18.49 -20.39 52.85
CA ASN A 795 -18.46 -18.96 52.58
C ASN A 795 -17.04 -18.37 52.57
N SER A 796 -16.03 -19.23 52.66
CA SER A 796 -14.62 -18.85 52.74
C SER A 796 -13.78 -19.73 51.84
N PRO A 797 -12.59 -19.30 51.38
CA PRO A 797 -11.65 -20.20 50.75
C PRO A 797 -11.17 -21.26 51.74
N CYS A 798 -11.45 -22.49 51.43
CA CYS A 798 -11.23 -23.59 52.39
C CYS A 798 -11.12 -24.94 51.66
N TRP A 799 -10.20 -25.76 52.07
CA TRP A 799 -10.11 -27.15 51.67
C TRP A 799 -10.89 -28.03 52.64
N LYS A 800 -11.91 -28.72 52.15
CA LYS A 800 -12.76 -29.59 52.94
C LYS A 800 -12.08 -30.91 53.26
N LYS A 801 -12.32 -31.48 54.44
CA LYS A 801 -12.02 -32.87 54.72
C LYS A 801 -12.81 -33.77 53.77
N ASN A 802 -12.30 -34.97 53.47
CA ASN A 802 -13.02 -35.93 52.65
C ASN A 802 -14.38 -36.28 53.33
N THR A 803 -15.46 -36.08 52.59
CA THR A 803 -16.82 -36.35 53.11
C THR A 803 -17.29 -37.75 52.80
N THR A 804 -16.65 -38.47 51.88
CA THR A 804 -17.04 -39.81 51.46
C THR A 804 -16.46 -40.89 52.35
N ASP A 805 -15.29 -40.66 52.96
CA ASP A 805 -14.66 -41.61 53.86
C ASP A 805 -13.85 -40.87 54.94
N LYS A 806 -14.56 -40.51 56.06
CA LYS A 806 -13.95 -39.83 57.18
C LYS A 806 -13.05 -40.71 58.04
N GLN A 807 -13.13 -42.04 57.86
CA GLN A 807 -12.29 -42.98 58.55
C GLN A 807 -10.88 -43.05 58.08
N TYR A 808 -10.65 -42.54 56.81
CA TYR A 808 -9.34 -42.55 56.20
C TYR A 808 -8.86 -41.11 56.00
N PRO A 809 -8.15 -40.53 56.95
CA PRO A 809 -7.51 -39.23 56.74
C PRO A 809 -6.57 -39.25 55.54
N ASP A 810 -6.48 -38.16 54.82
CA ASP A 810 -5.66 -38.00 53.64
C ASP A 810 -4.68 -36.83 53.74
N GLY A 811 -3.83 -36.67 52.77
CA GLY A 811 -2.80 -35.63 52.72
C GLY A 811 -1.55 -35.99 53.56
N PRO A 812 -0.74 -35.02 53.98
CA PRO A 812 -0.90 -33.60 53.71
C PRO A 812 -0.76 -33.26 52.24
N PHE A 813 -1.38 -32.15 51.78
CA PHE A 813 -1.22 -31.68 50.41
C PHE A 813 -0.16 -30.58 50.36
N ASN A 814 0.74 -30.69 49.39
CA ASN A 814 1.78 -29.70 49.08
C ASN A 814 2.79 -29.40 50.23
N LYS A 815 2.91 -30.26 51.22
CA LYS A 815 3.87 -30.14 52.35
C LYS A 815 5.30 -30.56 51.99
N GLY A 816 5.68 -30.61 50.74
CA GLY A 816 7.02 -31.03 50.33
C GLY A 816 7.00 -32.32 49.49
N THR A 817 8.15 -32.97 49.30
CA THR A 817 8.35 -33.99 48.26
C THR A 817 7.60 -35.33 48.49
N ASN A 818 7.11 -35.57 49.67
CA ASN A 818 6.40 -36.82 50.03
C ASN A 818 4.95 -36.51 50.46
N SER A 819 4.33 -35.55 49.89
CA SER A 819 2.93 -35.19 50.14
C SER A 819 2.09 -35.33 48.88
N ASP A 820 0.81 -35.44 49.03
CA ASP A 820 -0.12 -35.35 47.90
C ASP A 820 -0.06 -33.97 47.28
N SER A 821 -0.48 -33.86 46.04
CA SER A 821 -0.47 -32.57 45.32
C SER A 821 -1.90 -32.15 45.02
N SER A 822 -2.22 -30.89 45.27
CA SER A 822 -3.44 -30.26 44.78
C SER A 822 -3.20 -29.64 43.44
N GLN A 823 -4.26 -29.42 42.68
CA GLN A 823 -4.25 -28.66 41.41
C GLN A 823 -5.28 -27.53 41.49
N ILE A 824 -5.11 -26.66 42.46
CA ILE A 824 -5.96 -25.47 42.56
C ILE A 824 -5.58 -24.51 41.44
N GLY A 825 -6.57 -24.11 40.68
CA GLY A 825 -6.36 -23.29 39.49
C GLY A 825 -7.55 -22.40 39.16
N LEU A 826 -7.45 -21.72 38.04
CA LEU A 826 -8.46 -20.81 37.57
C LEU A 826 -9.58 -21.55 36.83
N VAL A 827 -10.79 -21.19 37.13
CA VAL A 827 -12.00 -21.67 36.45
C VAL A 827 -12.65 -20.50 35.77
N THR A 828 -12.81 -20.59 34.44
CA THR A 828 -13.49 -19.58 33.68
C THR A 828 -14.99 -19.67 33.89
N THR A 829 -15.60 -18.65 34.48
CA THR A 829 -17.05 -18.65 34.75
C THR A 829 -17.87 -17.96 33.67
N LYS A 830 -17.23 -17.20 32.79
CA LYS A 830 -17.85 -16.49 31.67
C LYS A 830 -16.89 -16.47 30.51
N ALA A 831 -17.23 -17.21 29.45
CA ALA A 831 -16.53 -17.13 28.17
C ALA A 831 -17.14 -15.98 27.37
N VAL A 832 -16.37 -14.95 27.12
CA VAL A 832 -16.77 -13.80 26.28
C VAL A 832 -16.18 -13.96 24.89
N ASP A 833 -14.89 -14.28 24.82
CA ASP A 833 -14.13 -14.52 23.62
C ASP A 833 -13.32 -15.82 23.77
N GLU A 834 -12.83 -16.41 22.69
CA GLU A 834 -12.01 -17.63 22.74
C GLU A 834 -10.59 -17.31 23.25
N VAL A 835 -10.43 -17.24 24.54
CA VAL A 835 -9.16 -16.98 25.21
C VAL A 835 -8.70 -18.21 25.98
N ASN A 836 -7.46 -18.59 25.82
CA ASN A 836 -6.85 -19.75 26.44
C ASN A 836 -5.90 -19.35 27.59
N PHE A 837 -5.50 -20.32 28.38
CA PHE A 837 -4.38 -20.13 29.27
C PHE A 837 -3.06 -20.32 28.56
N PHE A 838 -2.07 -19.55 28.95
CA PHE A 838 -0.71 -19.70 28.48
C PHE A 838 -0.10 -21.03 29.00
N ASP A 839 0.45 -21.82 28.10
CA ASP A 839 1.06 -23.15 28.38
C ASP A 839 0.12 -24.11 29.17
N ASP A 840 -1.20 -24.06 28.93
CA ASP A 840 -2.24 -24.82 29.66
C ASP A 840 -2.16 -24.62 31.17
N SER A 841 -1.59 -23.52 31.66
CA SER A 841 -1.31 -23.24 33.06
C SER A 841 -2.47 -22.48 33.70
N GLU A 842 -3.63 -23.14 33.78
CA GLU A 842 -4.71 -22.70 34.66
C GLU A 842 -4.40 -22.99 36.12
N VAL A 843 -3.52 -23.98 36.41
CA VAL A 843 -3.12 -24.37 37.76
C VAL A 843 -2.18 -23.32 38.37
N LEU A 844 -2.47 -22.92 39.59
CA LEU A 844 -1.62 -22.01 40.37
C LEU A 844 -0.25 -22.65 40.64
N THR A 845 0.84 -21.90 40.39
CA THR A 845 2.21 -22.42 40.59
C THR A 845 2.55 -22.65 42.05
N LYS A 846 1.96 -21.87 42.97
CA LYS A 846 2.09 -22.03 44.41
C LYS A 846 0.81 -22.63 44.97
N GLN A 847 0.86 -23.90 45.28
CA GLN A 847 -0.23 -24.58 45.90
C GLN A 847 -0.13 -24.45 47.46
N PRO A 848 -1.25 -24.31 48.19
CA PRO A 848 -1.21 -24.10 49.61
C PRO A 848 -0.86 -25.40 50.35
N ASP A 849 -0.12 -25.28 51.46
CA ASP A 849 0.11 -26.37 52.39
C ASP A 849 -1.17 -26.63 53.21
N ILE A 850 -1.76 -27.82 52.99
CA ILE A 850 -3.05 -28.20 53.57
C ILE A 850 -2.89 -29.50 54.29
N ARG A 851 -3.31 -29.51 55.55
CA ARG A 851 -3.07 -30.67 56.47
C ARG A 851 -4.35 -31.17 57.09
N PHE A 852 -4.52 -32.48 57.13
CA PHE A 852 -5.56 -33.10 57.95
C PHE A 852 -5.10 -33.04 59.37
N GLY A 853 -5.76 -32.19 60.23
CA GLY A 853 -5.42 -32.01 61.62
C GLY A 853 -6.41 -32.58 62.56
N ARG A 854 -5.93 -32.96 63.77
CA ARG A 854 -6.76 -33.26 64.95
C ARG A 854 -6.07 -32.77 66.17
N LEU A 855 -6.86 -32.51 67.25
CA LEU A 855 -6.35 -32.32 68.54
C LEU A 855 -6.37 -33.69 69.31
N ASN A 856 -5.27 -33.99 69.96
CA ASN A 856 -5.12 -35.24 70.67
C ASN A 856 -4.73 -34.92 72.11
N PHE A 857 -5.60 -35.35 73.04
CA PHE A 857 -5.30 -35.29 74.46
C PHE A 857 -4.62 -36.59 74.89
N GLN A 858 -3.70 -36.46 75.80
CA GLN A 858 -3.10 -37.63 76.44
C GLN A 858 -3.85 -37.98 77.76
N ASP A 859 -4.34 -39.21 77.85
CA ASP A 859 -4.94 -39.67 79.04
C ASP A 859 -3.99 -39.52 80.24
N VAL A 860 -4.48 -38.99 81.32
CA VAL A 860 -3.64 -38.65 82.48
C VAL A 860 -4.24 -39.21 83.78
N GLY A 861 -3.40 -39.43 84.72
CA GLY A 861 -3.80 -39.82 86.05
C GLY A 861 -2.94 -39.23 87.14
N GLY A 862 -3.49 -39.04 88.32
CA GLY A 862 -2.80 -38.48 89.42
C GLY A 862 -3.57 -38.78 90.75
N ASN A 863 -3.02 -38.27 91.88
CA ASN A 863 -3.70 -38.40 93.14
C ASN A 863 -4.98 -37.52 93.20
N GLN A 864 -5.95 -37.93 93.92
CA GLN A 864 -7.14 -37.10 94.17
C GLN A 864 -6.80 -35.81 94.86
N GLY A 865 -7.49 -34.74 94.50
CA GLY A 865 -7.23 -33.36 94.93
C GLY A 865 -6.00 -32.70 94.33
N MET A 866 -5.26 -33.33 93.43
CA MET A 866 -4.13 -32.73 92.72
C MET A 866 -4.58 -32.05 91.47
N VAL A 867 -3.81 -30.99 91.07
CA VAL A 867 -3.92 -30.41 89.74
C VAL A 867 -3.06 -31.25 88.79
N ILE A 868 -3.68 -31.86 87.82
CA ILE A 868 -3.03 -32.75 86.82
C ILE A 868 -2.88 -32.00 85.53
N LYS A 869 -1.66 -31.87 84.99
CA LYS A 869 -1.43 -31.35 83.65
C LYS A 869 -1.97 -32.36 82.60
N VAL A 870 -2.74 -31.82 81.69
CA VAL A 870 -3.31 -32.61 80.62
C VAL A 870 -2.63 -32.19 79.30
N PRO A 871 -1.63 -32.90 78.83
CA PRO A 871 -0.94 -32.59 77.61
C PRO A 871 -1.90 -32.69 76.43
N LEU A 872 -1.79 -31.67 75.52
CA LEU A 872 -2.57 -31.56 74.30
C LEU A 872 -1.60 -31.43 73.11
N ASP A 873 -1.71 -32.28 72.13
CA ASP A 873 -0.95 -32.26 70.93
C ASP A 873 -1.86 -31.92 69.74
N VAL A 874 -1.41 -31.08 68.87
CA VAL A 874 -1.98 -30.99 67.56
C VAL A 874 -1.25 -31.97 66.63
N GLU A 875 -1.98 -32.86 66.08
CA GLU A 875 -1.45 -33.91 65.21
C GLU A 875 -1.94 -33.68 63.75
N ILE A 876 -1.12 -34.08 62.78
CA ILE A 876 -1.45 -34.15 61.36
C ILE A 876 -1.29 -35.58 60.90
N TRP A 877 -2.12 -35.94 59.93
CA TRP A 877 -1.97 -37.17 59.18
C TRP A 877 -0.81 -37.04 58.21
N GLN A 878 0.15 -37.89 58.32
CA GLN A 878 1.31 -37.93 57.43
C GLN A 878 1.92 -39.34 57.41
N ASN A 879 2.26 -39.83 56.20
CA ASN A 879 2.85 -41.16 56.00
C ASN A 879 2.04 -42.31 56.66
N GLY A 880 0.71 -42.27 56.52
CA GLY A 880 -0.18 -43.30 57.03
C GLY A 880 -0.38 -43.29 58.50
N ARG A 881 -0.03 -42.26 59.26
CA ARG A 881 -0.22 -42.14 60.71
C ARG A 881 -0.37 -40.66 61.12
N PHE A 882 -0.90 -40.48 62.29
CA PHE A 882 -0.89 -39.18 62.97
C PHE A 882 0.46 -38.92 63.63
N THR A 883 0.97 -37.73 63.46
CA THR A 883 2.23 -37.23 64.04
C THR A 883 2.03 -35.81 64.56
N THR A 884 2.74 -35.42 65.63
CA THR A 884 2.66 -34.06 66.17
C THR A 884 3.03 -33.05 65.06
N ASN A 885 2.21 -32.03 64.86
CA ASN A 885 2.47 -30.96 63.94
C ASN A 885 3.46 -29.93 64.51
N PHE A 886 4.75 -30.20 64.36
CA PHE A 886 5.81 -29.33 64.90
C PHE A 886 5.81 -27.91 64.35
N ASP A 887 5.11 -27.66 63.22
CA ASP A 887 5.01 -26.35 62.60
C ASP A 887 3.91 -25.45 63.24
N ASP A 888 3.06 -26.05 64.11
CA ASP A 888 2.01 -25.28 64.77
C ASP A 888 2.51 -24.69 66.11
N SER A 889 2.63 -23.37 66.09
CA SER A 889 2.91 -22.57 67.29
C SER A 889 1.90 -21.43 67.41
N SER A 890 0.70 -21.60 66.88
CA SER A 890 -0.34 -20.55 66.84
C SER A 890 -1.70 -21.01 67.31
N THR A 891 -2.00 -22.29 67.17
CA THR A 891 -3.30 -22.83 67.65
C THR A 891 -3.43 -22.63 69.19
N THR A 892 -4.53 -21.99 69.56
CA THR A 892 -4.85 -21.72 70.94
C THR A 892 -6.02 -22.59 71.43
N ALA A 893 -5.93 -23.17 72.56
CA ALA A 893 -7.01 -23.94 73.16
C ALA A 893 -7.21 -23.56 74.60
N SER A 894 -8.47 -23.62 75.01
CA SER A 894 -8.89 -23.34 76.44
C SER A 894 -9.59 -24.56 77.01
N GLY A 895 -9.11 -25.03 78.13
CA GLY A 895 -9.73 -26.08 78.91
C GLY A 895 -11.00 -25.64 79.64
N GLU A 896 -11.42 -24.39 79.53
CA GLU A 896 -12.63 -23.91 80.16
C GLU A 896 -13.90 -24.32 79.35
N TYR A 897 -13.77 -24.72 78.14
CA TYR A 897 -14.87 -25.10 77.24
C TYR A 897 -14.82 -26.61 77.00
N TYR A 898 -15.65 -27.38 77.66
CA TYR A 898 -15.67 -28.85 77.60
C TYR A 898 -17.03 -29.42 77.92
N PHE A 899 -17.25 -30.66 77.54
CA PHE A 899 -18.26 -31.56 78.00
C PHE A 899 -17.57 -32.62 78.81
N SER A 900 -18.22 -33.08 79.94
CA SER A 900 -17.67 -34.16 80.78
C SER A 900 -18.69 -35.24 80.98
N THR A 901 -18.19 -36.47 80.98
CA THR A 901 -18.98 -37.65 81.28
C THR A 901 -18.25 -38.51 82.36
N PRO A 902 -18.80 -38.73 83.49
CA PRO A 902 -18.15 -39.59 84.49
C PRO A 902 -18.14 -41.03 83.98
N ILE A 903 -16.99 -41.68 84.02
CA ILE A 903 -16.86 -43.10 83.75
C ILE A 903 -17.23 -43.81 85.07
N TRP A 904 -16.63 -43.36 86.13
CA TRP A 904 -17.05 -43.67 87.47
C TRP A 904 -16.58 -42.53 88.41
N SER A 905 -17.39 -42.24 89.49
CA SER A 905 -17.06 -41.21 90.43
C SER A 905 -17.57 -41.53 91.82
N HIS A 906 -16.81 -41.13 92.84
CA HIS A 906 -17.21 -41.15 94.25
C HIS A 906 -17.54 -39.74 94.74
N ALA A 907 -17.55 -38.78 93.87
CA ALA A 907 -17.86 -37.36 94.10
C ALA A 907 -19.30 -37.02 93.70
N LEU A 908 -19.75 -35.83 94.04
CA LEU A 908 -20.98 -35.27 93.48
C LEU A 908 -20.77 -34.90 91.97
N ALA A 909 -21.84 -34.76 91.22
CA ALA A 909 -21.76 -34.40 89.81
C ALA A 909 -20.96 -33.09 89.54
N ASN A 910 -20.19 -33.08 88.48
CA ASN A 910 -19.34 -31.93 88.05
C ASN A 910 -18.22 -31.56 89.01
N ASN A 911 -17.66 -32.51 89.70
CA ASN A 911 -16.57 -32.30 90.69
C ASN A 911 -15.23 -32.09 90.01
N ALA A 912 -14.96 -32.82 88.95
CA ALA A 912 -13.75 -32.64 88.16
C ALA A 912 -13.96 -31.56 87.07
N LEU A 913 -12.99 -30.69 86.93
CA LEU A 913 -12.99 -29.52 86.04
C LEU A 913 -11.73 -29.51 85.16
N LEU A 914 -11.86 -29.07 83.91
CA LEU A 914 -10.74 -28.64 83.16
C LEU A 914 -10.63 -27.12 83.26
N SER A 915 -9.43 -26.59 83.16
CA SER A 915 -9.14 -25.19 83.13
C SER A 915 -7.79 -24.93 82.47
N GLY A 916 -7.47 -23.65 82.27
CA GLY A 916 -6.23 -23.24 81.62
C GLY A 916 -6.40 -22.92 80.14
N VAL A 917 -5.65 -21.98 79.70
CA VAL A 917 -5.60 -21.50 78.31
C VAL A 917 -4.14 -21.42 77.90
N GLY A 918 -3.84 -21.89 76.71
CA GLY A 918 -2.51 -21.80 76.14
C GLY A 918 -2.49 -21.76 74.62
N THR A 919 -1.33 -21.47 74.12
CA THR A 919 -1.02 -21.55 72.65
C THR A 919 -0.04 -22.68 72.45
N MET A 920 -0.25 -23.45 71.41
CA MET A 920 0.67 -24.51 71.02
C MET A 920 2.08 -23.99 70.84
N SER A 921 3.07 -24.73 71.28
CA SER A 921 4.48 -24.50 71.08
C SER A 921 5.05 -25.75 70.37
N ILE A 922 5.40 -25.65 69.09
CA ILE A 922 5.87 -26.80 68.31
C ILE A 922 4.85 -27.97 68.41
N GLY A 923 3.58 -27.62 68.20
CA GLY A 923 2.45 -28.56 68.14
C GLY A 923 2.03 -29.17 69.48
N ARG A 924 2.53 -28.65 70.59
CA ARG A 924 2.25 -29.19 71.91
C ARG A 924 1.89 -28.10 72.90
N MET A 925 1.04 -28.44 73.86
CA MET A 925 0.64 -27.58 74.99
C MET A 925 0.42 -28.39 76.25
N THR A 926 0.78 -27.79 77.36
CA THR A 926 0.64 -28.39 78.69
C THR A 926 -0.04 -27.43 79.70
N ASP A 927 -0.69 -26.40 79.22
CA ASP A 927 -1.30 -25.35 80.01
C ASP A 927 -2.71 -25.73 80.50
N ILE A 928 -3.32 -26.75 79.89
CA ILE A 928 -4.59 -27.28 80.37
C ILE A 928 -4.34 -28.22 81.57
N VAL A 929 -5.11 -27.99 82.51
CA VAL A 929 -5.05 -28.80 83.78
C VAL A 929 -6.42 -29.28 84.18
N ALA A 930 -6.40 -30.47 84.73
CA ALA A 930 -7.58 -31.03 85.37
C ALA A 930 -7.46 -30.88 86.90
N SER A 931 -8.52 -30.44 87.55
CA SER A 931 -8.56 -30.25 88.98
C SER A 931 -9.90 -30.76 89.52
N GLN A 932 -9.98 -30.87 90.86
CA GLN A 932 -11.21 -31.25 91.53
C GLN A 932 -11.65 -30.17 92.50
N ILE A 933 -12.98 -29.97 92.63
CA ILE A 933 -13.56 -29.08 93.65
C ILE A 933 -13.38 -29.77 95.04
N ASP A 934 -13.83 -31.01 95.14
CA ASP A 934 -13.67 -31.82 96.29
C ASP A 934 -12.78 -33.01 96.00
N SER A 935 -11.80 -33.30 96.89
CA SER A 935 -10.85 -34.41 96.69
C SER A 935 -11.59 -35.78 96.76
N ALA A 936 -11.78 -36.36 95.57
CA ALA A 936 -12.48 -37.64 95.39
C ALA A 936 -11.76 -38.56 94.40
N ARG A 937 -12.02 -39.87 94.53
CA ARG A 937 -11.58 -40.81 93.52
C ARG A 937 -12.60 -40.82 92.41
N GLU A 938 -12.12 -40.54 91.15
CA GLU A 938 -13.03 -40.56 90.05
C GLU A 938 -12.24 -40.69 88.68
N GLN A 939 -12.91 -41.18 87.73
CA GLN A 939 -12.43 -41.20 86.38
C GLN A 939 -13.48 -40.52 85.52
N ILE A 940 -13.04 -39.44 84.84
CA ILE A 940 -13.90 -38.61 84.04
C ILE A 940 -13.35 -38.57 82.59
N GLN A 941 -14.25 -38.73 81.68
CA GLN A 941 -13.90 -38.40 80.25
C GLN A 941 -14.36 -36.97 79.99
N PHE A 942 -13.42 -36.15 79.63
CA PHE A 942 -13.68 -34.79 79.13
C PHE A 942 -13.60 -34.78 77.56
N HIS A 943 -14.42 -34.01 76.97
CA HIS A 943 -14.35 -33.69 75.54
C HIS A 943 -14.20 -32.19 75.43
N LEU A 944 -13.09 -31.72 74.83
CA LEU A 944 -12.85 -30.30 74.66
C LEU A 944 -13.81 -29.74 73.58
N ASP A 945 -14.65 -28.79 73.96
CA ASP A 945 -15.57 -28.18 72.96
C ASP A 945 -14.82 -27.32 71.97
N LEU A 946 -14.72 -27.81 70.74
CA LEU A 946 -14.03 -27.12 69.63
C LEU A 946 -14.97 -26.21 68.84
N ASP A 947 -16.28 -26.38 68.95
CA ASP A 947 -17.30 -25.57 68.25
C ASP A 947 -17.66 -24.30 69.02
N GLY A 948 -17.61 -24.34 70.28
CA GLY A 948 -18.11 -23.29 71.17
C GLY A 948 -17.50 -21.94 71.00
N SER A 949 -18.12 -20.92 71.58
CA SER A 949 -17.68 -19.53 71.52
C SER A 949 -16.25 -19.30 72.05
N GLY A 950 -15.68 -20.30 72.74
CA GLY A 950 -14.35 -20.27 73.32
C GLY A 950 -13.24 -20.72 72.42
N ASN A 951 -13.21 -21.95 71.97
CA ASN A 951 -12.10 -22.50 71.24
C ASN A 951 -12.17 -22.14 69.72
N ARG A 952 -13.30 -22.26 69.09
CA ARG A 952 -13.54 -21.90 67.66
C ARG A 952 -12.54 -22.54 66.67
N ILE A 953 -12.21 -23.81 66.95
CA ILE A 953 -11.27 -24.61 66.11
C ILE A 953 -11.91 -25.95 65.67
N PRO A 954 -13.13 -25.94 65.11
CA PRO A 954 -13.84 -27.15 64.75
C PRO A 954 -13.13 -28.03 63.71
N TRP A 955 -12.19 -27.46 62.95
CA TRP A 955 -11.41 -28.19 61.96
C TRP A 955 -10.43 -29.21 62.59
N LEU A 956 -10.20 -29.15 63.93
CA LEU A 956 -9.34 -30.07 64.62
C LEU A 956 -10.14 -31.21 65.32
N LYS A 957 -11.43 -31.33 65.06
CA LYS A 957 -12.22 -32.50 65.42
C LYS A 957 -11.78 -33.73 64.60
N TYR A 958 -12.10 -34.88 65.09
CA TYR A 958 -11.79 -36.18 64.43
C TYR A 958 -12.84 -37.22 64.83
N ASP A 959 -13.06 -38.23 63.99
CA ASP A 959 -13.91 -39.38 64.28
C ASP A 959 -13.18 -40.33 65.27
N TRP A 960 -13.32 -40.04 66.57
CA TRP A 960 -12.59 -40.72 67.56
C TRP A 960 -13.15 -42.12 67.92
N ASP A 961 -14.44 -42.28 67.70
CA ASP A 961 -15.12 -43.57 68.06
C ASP A 961 -15.24 -44.50 66.87
N ASN A 962 -14.91 -43.98 65.62
CA ASN A 962 -14.97 -44.74 64.42
C ASN A 962 -16.35 -45.37 64.11
N THR A 963 -17.42 -44.77 64.60
CA THR A 963 -18.78 -45.36 64.58
C THR A 963 -19.78 -44.48 63.85
N THR A 964 -19.51 -43.19 63.72
CA THR A 964 -20.44 -42.18 63.15
C THR A 964 -19.88 -41.52 61.94
N SER A 965 -20.75 -40.87 61.17
CA SER A 965 -20.36 -39.99 60.03
C SER A 965 -19.96 -38.59 60.49
N GLU A 966 -19.99 -38.33 61.81
CA GLU A 966 -19.68 -37.01 62.36
C GLU A 966 -18.35 -37.04 63.14
N GLU A 967 -17.64 -35.91 63.08
CA GLU A 967 -16.39 -35.73 63.83
C GLU A 967 -16.71 -35.30 65.26
N GLU A 968 -16.11 -35.96 66.23
CA GLU A 968 -16.29 -35.66 67.65
C GLU A 968 -15.20 -34.71 68.16
N ASN A 969 -15.52 -34.13 69.30
CA ASN A 969 -14.56 -33.37 70.06
C ASN A 969 -13.52 -34.33 70.73
N PRO A 970 -12.25 -33.90 70.81
CA PRO A 970 -11.18 -34.77 71.31
C PRO A 970 -11.47 -35.18 72.79
N PRO A 971 -11.50 -36.50 73.04
CA PRO A 971 -11.70 -37.03 74.37
C PRO A 971 -10.39 -37.09 75.14
N VAL A 972 -10.49 -36.98 76.48
CA VAL A 972 -9.41 -37.30 77.38
C VAL A 972 -9.98 -37.94 78.67
N THR A 973 -9.37 -39.00 79.07
CA THR A 973 -9.68 -39.61 80.31
C THR A 973 -8.74 -39.16 81.43
N VAL A 974 -9.32 -38.49 82.41
CA VAL A 974 -8.58 -38.11 83.62
C VAL A 974 -8.96 -38.95 84.76
N THR A 975 -7.97 -39.56 85.37
CA THR A 975 -8.18 -40.41 86.49
C THR A 975 -7.57 -39.82 87.79
N PHE A 976 -8.42 -39.50 88.73
CA PHE A 976 -8.00 -39.02 90.08
C PHE A 976 -8.00 -40.18 91.10
N GLY A 977 -6.92 -40.27 91.87
CA GLY A 977 -6.85 -41.36 92.87
C GLY A 977 -6.02 -42.58 92.49
N ILE A 978 -5.18 -42.44 91.47
CA ILE A 978 -4.23 -43.49 91.09
C ILE A 978 -2.97 -43.33 91.91
N HIS A 979 -2.64 -44.33 92.71
CA HIS A 979 -1.31 -44.48 93.27
C HIS A 979 -0.35 -45.04 92.16
N ARG A 980 0.59 -44.29 91.72
CA ARG A 980 1.69 -44.81 90.92
C ARG A 980 2.57 -45.72 91.77
N GLY A 981 2.16 -47.01 91.99
CA GLY A 981 3.12 -48.04 92.15
C GLY A 981 3.44 -48.63 90.81
N ASN A 982 4.63 -48.64 90.44
CA ASN A 982 5.29 -49.34 89.36
C ASN A 982 4.44 -49.93 88.19
N ASP A 983 3.35 -49.32 87.83
CA ASP A 983 2.50 -49.89 86.74
C ASP A 983 2.97 -49.41 85.39
N ARG A 984 3.21 -50.37 84.53
CA ARG A 984 3.55 -50.23 83.12
C ARG A 984 2.42 -49.51 82.44
N ILE A 985 2.69 -48.41 81.87
CA ILE A 985 1.74 -47.74 80.95
C ILE A 985 1.55 -48.60 79.68
N ILE A 986 0.38 -49.20 79.58
CA ILE A 986 -0.01 -49.94 78.37
C ILE A 986 -0.48 -48.88 77.39
N TYR A 987 0.36 -48.59 76.41
CA TYR A 987 -0.04 -47.85 75.31
C TYR A 987 -1.13 -48.64 74.58
N ARG A 988 -2.37 -48.19 74.60
CA ARG A 988 -3.38 -48.68 73.69
C ARG A 988 -3.11 -47.92 72.36
N GLY A 989 -2.64 -48.64 71.42
CA GLY A 989 -2.55 -48.15 70.05
C GLY A 989 -3.91 -47.60 69.60
N GLU A 990 -3.90 -46.59 68.80
CA GLU A 990 -5.13 -46.05 68.24
C GLU A 990 -5.95 -47.18 67.56
N PRO A 991 -7.29 -47.13 67.70
CA PRO A 991 -8.13 -48.08 66.99
C PRO A 991 -7.86 -47.87 65.45
N ASN A 992 -7.63 -48.96 64.76
CA ASN A 992 -7.36 -49.00 63.28
C ASN A 992 -5.93 -48.78 62.83
N MET A 993 -4.87 -48.77 63.69
CA MET A 993 -3.55 -49.00 63.08
C MET A 993 -3.41 -50.49 62.79
N LEU A 994 -3.95 -50.92 61.69
CA LEU A 994 -3.59 -52.20 61.05
C LEU A 994 -2.13 -52.08 60.56
N GLY A 995 -1.30 -52.95 61.14
CA GLY A 995 0.10 -53.05 60.85
C GLY A 995 0.28 -53.19 59.34
N LEU A 996 1.07 -52.31 58.77
CA LEU A 996 1.66 -52.55 57.46
C LEU A 996 2.73 -53.63 57.62
N ASN A 997 2.50 -54.76 57.02
CA ASN A 997 3.55 -55.73 56.68
C ASN A 997 4.36 -55.15 55.50
#